data_35d88d5bf3046a5c936b938a03fa35da
#
_entry.id   35d88d5bf3046a5c936b938a03fa35da
#
_cell.length_a   1.000
_cell.length_b   1.000
_cell.length_c   1.000
_cell.angle_alpha   90.00
_cell.angle_beta   90.00
_cell.angle_gamma   90.00
#
_symmetry.space_group_name_H-M   'P 1'
#
loop_
_entity.id
_entity.type
_entity.pdbx_description
1 polymer ?
#
loop_
_entity_poly.entity_id
_entity_poly.type
_entity_poly.pdbx_seq_one_letter_code
_entity_poly.pdbx_strand_id
1 'polypeptide(L)'
;MTLILLAAAPKGPLDSWSPTLLAQFALLLPLIALLVILAFTIDSWRMSAAISILFTLASVFCAVLVVAIEVAHPLHLERPATFLQFFTGQSGGASEFTLQWGVLSDPLAATVGLAVVLVSLLVQVYALSFMRREDGVVRFFCALLLATFAMLGVTLSVSYFEMLLFFGMVTLSTYLLIGHWWQREEAATAAVRAFIISAIGDLALLAAVAYIYLRFNELNFQTLAGQYVSGRISANGLFAIAILIFIAAAAKSALFPLHVWLPGIAQAPAPAAALLHSAGGAVCGVYLIARTYGLFHASPRALALLAIAGGISAVLGVLWALFQDNLKRAIAYTTMGELGLMVLALGIGAYGAGVFELFTHAWPKALLFLAAGVIIRELRTERLSEMGGLWRRMRFTGSVMLIAVGAAAGVPPFSTFWSKDTIMSKALALRSPLTIAVIVAVTFLGAMALVRIFALAFTGETARRRRFEPERIRDVGGRLALAMSLLAVISVVAGIRTLRSRIDPIAFITFPGVPLPNSHYLAAGVIAVTAVLGAAAAWVIYARRVPVPAAPQPLRRAMAEGLFIDHAYRLGAATLLLPASRALGWVETNVVDGAMDLIAESAAFAAEPRSWLSQVRARQLLIGLFAGVVALGAVSIVLAGWRPG
;
A
#
# COMPACT_ATOMS: atom_id res chain seq x y z
N MET A 1 -3.47 -31.23 -31.58
CA MET A 1 -4.68 -32.05 -31.43
C MET A 1 -5.12 -32.23 -29.97
N THR A 2 -4.36 -31.81 -28.99
CA THR A 2 -4.70 -31.91 -27.56
C THR A 2 -5.44 -30.67 -27.01
N LEU A 3 -5.54 -29.57 -27.74
CA LEU A 3 -6.19 -28.31 -27.36
C LEU A 3 -7.69 -28.25 -27.67
N ILE A 4 -8.25 -29.21 -28.40
CA ILE A 4 -9.68 -29.21 -28.80
C ILE A 4 -10.55 -30.03 -27.83
N LEU A 5 -9.96 -30.89 -27.00
CA LEU A 5 -10.70 -31.73 -26.05
C LEU A 5 -11.02 -31.09 -24.68
N LEU A 6 -10.51 -29.88 -24.42
CA LEU A 6 -10.83 -29.13 -23.19
C LEU A 6 -12.07 -28.21 -23.29
N ALA A 7 -12.67 -28.12 -24.50
CA ALA A 7 -13.82 -27.24 -24.76
C ALA A 7 -15.20 -27.87 -24.40
N ALA A 8 -15.25 -29.07 -23.86
CA ALA A 8 -16.49 -29.80 -23.59
C ALA A 8 -16.59 -30.32 -22.14
N ALA A 9 -16.03 -29.60 -21.15
CA ALA A 9 -16.42 -29.86 -19.77
C ALA A 9 -17.88 -29.41 -19.57
N PRO A 10 -18.74 -30.20 -18.89
CA PRO A 10 -20.12 -29.80 -18.63
C PRO A 10 -20.13 -28.46 -17.90
N LYS A 11 -20.90 -27.50 -18.42
CA LYS A 11 -21.06 -26.17 -17.81
C LYS A 11 -21.51 -26.33 -16.36
N GLY A 12 -20.67 -25.94 -15.43
CA GLY A 12 -20.98 -25.95 -14.02
C GLY A 12 -21.91 -24.77 -13.64
N PRO A 13 -22.53 -24.78 -12.47
CA PRO A 13 -23.39 -23.68 -12.02
C PRO A 13 -22.70 -22.32 -11.94
N LEU A 14 -21.36 -22.29 -11.94
CA LEU A 14 -20.56 -21.07 -11.93
C LEU A 14 -20.34 -20.45 -13.31
N ASP A 15 -20.52 -21.22 -14.40
CA ASP A 15 -20.28 -20.76 -15.78
C ASP A 15 -21.32 -19.73 -16.25
N SER A 16 -22.41 -19.55 -15.50
CA SER A 16 -23.43 -18.53 -15.79
C SER A 16 -23.09 -17.14 -15.22
N TRP A 17 -22.06 -17.04 -14.37
CA TRP A 17 -21.68 -15.79 -13.71
C TRP A 17 -20.47 -15.18 -14.41
N SER A 18 -20.57 -13.90 -14.79
CA SER A 18 -19.42 -13.16 -15.32
C SER A 18 -18.50 -12.73 -14.18
N PRO A 19 -17.21 -13.19 -14.14
CA PRO A 19 -16.27 -12.76 -13.11
C PRO A 19 -16.04 -11.23 -13.13
N THR A 20 -16.08 -10.62 -14.31
CA THR A 20 -16.01 -9.15 -14.45
C THR A 20 -17.18 -8.44 -13.79
N LEU A 21 -18.41 -8.92 -13.94
CA LEU A 21 -19.58 -8.33 -13.29
C LEU A 21 -19.48 -8.47 -11.75
N LEU A 22 -19.04 -9.61 -11.26
CA LEU A 22 -18.81 -9.83 -9.83
C LEU A 22 -17.70 -8.92 -9.28
N ALA A 23 -16.61 -8.74 -10.02
CA ALA A 23 -15.53 -7.83 -9.66
C ALA A 23 -16.00 -6.36 -9.63
N GLN A 24 -16.91 -5.97 -10.53
CA GLN A 24 -17.58 -4.67 -10.52
C GLN A 24 -18.39 -4.46 -9.24
N PHE A 25 -19.22 -5.43 -8.88
CA PHE A 25 -19.97 -5.37 -7.62
C PHE A 25 -19.03 -5.31 -6.42
N ALA A 26 -17.97 -6.14 -6.41
CA ALA A 26 -16.98 -6.09 -5.34
C ALA A 26 -16.37 -4.71 -5.18
N LEU A 27 -16.05 -4.02 -6.29
CA LEU A 27 -15.52 -2.66 -6.30
C LEU A 27 -16.54 -1.63 -5.81
N LEU A 28 -17.77 -1.65 -6.35
CA LEU A 28 -18.74 -0.59 -6.12
C LEU A 28 -19.42 -0.66 -4.74
N LEU A 29 -19.55 -1.85 -4.15
CA LEU A 29 -20.25 -2.02 -2.88
C LEU A 29 -19.67 -1.16 -1.73
N PRO A 30 -18.35 -1.06 -1.51
CA PRO A 30 -17.80 -0.16 -0.50
C PRO A 30 -18.08 1.32 -0.78
N LEU A 31 -18.09 1.74 -2.06
CA LEU A 31 -18.46 3.11 -2.45
C LEU A 31 -19.93 3.39 -2.18
N ILE A 32 -20.81 2.47 -2.55
CA ILE A 32 -22.26 2.59 -2.29
C ILE A 32 -22.51 2.69 -0.79
N ALA A 33 -21.84 1.86 0.02
CA ALA A 33 -21.93 1.93 1.48
C ALA A 33 -21.50 3.30 2.02
N LEU A 34 -20.39 3.85 1.51
CA LEU A 34 -19.90 5.17 1.86
C LEU A 34 -20.95 6.25 1.55
N LEU A 35 -21.53 6.24 0.35
CA LEU A 35 -22.56 7.21 -0.07
C LEU A 35 -23.84 7.08 0.77
N VAL A 36 -24.29 5.85 1.04
CA VAL A 36 -25.46 5.59 1.90
C VAL A 36 -25.23 6.09 3.32
N ILE A 37 -24.03 5.90 3.88
CA ILE A 37 -23.71 6.41 5.22
C ILE A 37 -23.75 7.93 5.23
N LEU A 38 -23.13 8.58 4.28
CA LEU A 38 -23.07 10.05 4.20
C LEU A 38 -24.46 10.67 3.99
N ALA A 39 -25.34 10.00 3.23
CA ALA A 39 -26.67 10.52 2.93
C ALA A 39 -27.69 10.27 4.04
N PHE A 40 -27.64 9.13 4.75
CA PHE A 40 -28.77 8.68 5.57
C PHE A 40 -28.44 8.31 7.01
N THR A 41 -27.18 7.99 7.36
CA THR A 41 -26.87 7.43 8.68
C THR A 41 -25.71 8.10 9.41
N ILE A 42 -25.32 9.29 8.96
CA ILE A 42 -24.15 10.02 9.53
C ILE A 42 -24.29 10.29 11.04
N ASP A 43 -25.53 10.42 11.54
CA ASP A 43 -25.82 10.69 12.96
C ASP A 43 -25.86 9.42 13.80
N SER A 44 -25.85 8.23 13.19
CA SER A 44 -25.93 6.95 13.90
C SER A 44 -24.73 6.06 13.64
N TRP A 45 -23.76 6.07 14.55
CA TRP A 45 -22.56 5.24 14.42
C TRP A 45 -22.87 3.73 14.29
N ARG A 46 -23.97 3.25 14.96
CA ARG A 46 -24.35 1.82 14.90
C ARG A 46 -24.84 1.43 13.53
N MET A 47 -25.70 2.27 12.92
CA MET A 47 -26.22 2.03 11.57
C MET A 47 -25.10 2.17 10.53
N SER A 48 -24.28 3.21 10.63
CA SER A 48 -23.13 3.41 9.74
C SER A 48 -22.16 2.22 9.78
N ALA A 49 -21.84 1.73 10.96
CA ALA A 49 -20.98 0.56 11.10
C ALA A 49 -21.65 -0.74 10.57
N ALA A 50 -22.95 -0.91 10.79
CA ALA A 50 -23.69 -2.08 10.27
C ALA A 50 -23.73 -2.07 8.74
N ILE A 51 -24.02 -0.91 8.11
CA ILE A 51 -24.01 -0.73 6.65
C ILE A 51 -22.62 -1.01 6.10
N SER A 52 -21.58 -0.42 6.71
CA SER A 52 -20.19 -0.63 6.30
C SER A 52 -19.84 -2.12 6.25
N ILE A 53 -20.14 -2.87 7.32
CA ILE A 53 -19.84 -4.29 7.42
C ILE A 53 -20.69 -5.13 6.45
N LEU A 54 -21.98 -4.84 6.32
CA LEU A 54 -22.88 -5.58 5.43
C LEU A 54 -22.42 -5.48 3.97
N PHE A 55 -22.14 -4.27 3.49
CA PHE A 55 -21.70 -4.06 2.12
C PHE A 55 -20.28 -4.60 1.88
N THR A 56 -19.37 -4.48 2.86
CA THR A 56 -18.04 -5.10 2.75
C THR A 56 -18.14 -6.63 2.76
N LEU A 57 -19.05 -7.23 3.53
CA LEU A 57 -19.31 -8.67 3.50
C LEU A 57 -19.85 -9.11 2.12
N ALA A 58 -20.77 -8.36 1.53
CA ALA A 58 -21.23 -8.60 0.17
C ALA A 58 -20.09 -8.49 -0.86
N SER A 59 -19.19 -7.51 -0.69
CA SER A 59 -17.99 -7.37 -1.51
C SER A 59 -17.04 -8.58 -1.36
N VAL A 60 -16.86 -9.09 -0.15
CA VAL A 60 -16.10 -10.35 0.10
C VAL A 60 -16.74 -11.53 -0.61
N PHE A 61 -18.07 -11.66 -0.54
CA PHE A 61 -18.78 -12.73 -1.24
C PHE A 61 -18.54 -12.68 -2.75
N CYS A 62 -18.66 -11.51 -3.37
CA CYS A 62 -18.34 -11.32 -4.79
C CYS A 62 -16.88 -11.67 -5.11
N ALA A 63 -15.92 -11.22 -4.30
CA ALA A 63 -14.51 -11.49 -4.50
C ALA A 63 -14.16 -12.99 -4.36
N VAL A 64 -14.80 -13.71 -3.43
CA VAL A 64 -14.64 -15.16 -3.29
C VAL A 64 -15.16 -15.89 -4.54
N LEU A 65 -16.31 -15.47 -5.08
CA LEU A 65 -16.84 -16.04 -6.32
C LEU A 65 -15.92 -15.76 -7.51
N VAL A 66 -15.36 -14.55 -7.62
CA VAL A 66 -14.37 -14.23 -8.66
C VAL A 66 -13.18 -15.19 -8.58
N VAL A 67 -12.58 -15.34 -7.39
CA VAL A 67 -11.45 -16.28 -7.21
C VAL A 67 -11.86 -17.71 -7.53
N ALA A 68 -13.05 -18.16 -7.12
CA ALA A 68 -13.53 -19.51 -7.40
C ALA A 68 -13.69 -19.79 -8.91
N ILE A 69 -14.20 -18.80 -9.67
CA ILE A 69 -14.34 -18.90 -11.13
C ILE A 69 -12.97 -18.91 -11.79
N GLU A 70 -12.07 -18.00 -11.41
CA GLU A 70 -10.71 -17.92 -11.96
C GLU A 70 -9.90 -19.20 -11.69
N VAL A 71 -10.07 -19.83 -10.53
CA VAL A 71 -9.46 -21.12 -10.18
C VAL A 71 -10.03 -22.25 -11.03
N ALA A 72 -11.34 -22.23 -11.28
CA ALA A 72 -12.00 -23.24 -12.09
C ALA A 72 -11.61 -23.16 -13.58
N HIS A 73 -11.32 -21.94 -14.06
CA HIS A 73 -11.05 -21.64 -15.47
C HIS A 73 -9.76 -20.81 -15.67
N PRO A 74 -8.57 -21.32 -15.32
CA PRO A 74 -7.33 -20.55 -15.25
C PRO A 74 -6.81 -20.00 -16.60
N LEU A 75 -7.47 -20.32 -17.72
CA LEU A 75 -7.10 -19.87 -19.07
C LEU A 75 -8.07 -18.84 -19.67
N HIS A 76 -9.08 -18.42 -18.94
CA HIS A 76 -9.97 -17.35 -19.40
C HIS A 76 -9.28 -15.99 -19.20
N LEU A 77 -8.54 -15.55 -20.21
CA LEU A 77 -8.21 -14.14 -20.38
C LEU A 77 -9.52 -13.41 -20.72
N GLU A 78 -10.28 -13.03 -19.70
CA GLU A 78 -11.46 -12.21 -19.94
C GLU A 78 -11.03 -10.86 -20.53
N ARG A 79 -11.77 -10.44 -21.55
CA ARG A 79 -11.62 -9.08 -22.08
C ARG A 79 -12.02 -8.10 -20.97
N PRO A 80 -11.23 -7.04 -20.75
CA PRO A 80 -11.61 -6.04 -19.77
C PRO A 80 -13.01 -5.51 -20.09
N ALA A 81 -13.91 -5.50 -19.10
CA ALA A 81 -15.18 -4.84 -19.28
C ALA A 81 -14.96 -3.33 -19.20
N THR A 82 -15.14 -2.66 -20.32
CA THR A 82 -15.07 -1.19 -20.40
C THR A 82 -16.47 -0.63 -20.19
N PHE A 83 -16.64 0.20 -19.14
CA PHE A 83 -17.93 0.86 -18.81
C PHE A 83 -18.16 2.16 -19.55
N LEU A 84 -17.08 2.95 -19.62
CA LEU A 84 -17.11 4.26 -20.23
C LEU A 84 -15.92 4.38 -21.17
N GLN A 85 -16.21 4.76 -22.37
CA GLN A 85 -15.22 5.08 -23.37
C GLN A 85 -15.44 6.52 -23.79
N PHE A 86 -14.53 7.40 -23.39
CA PHE A 86 -14.59 8.80 -23.78
C PHE A 86 -13.81 8.98 -25.07
N PHE A 87 -14.50 9.43 -26.11
CA PHE A 87 -13.89 9.83 -27.37
C PHE A 87 -13.69 11.34 -27.37
N THR A 88 -12.50 11.82 -27.59
CA THR A 88 -12.28 13.22 -27.89
C THR A 88 -12.07 13.37 -29.40
N GLY A 89 -13.11 13.87 -30.05
CA GLY A 89 -13.15 14.59 -31.30
C GLY A 89 -12.46 14.01 -32.53
N GLN A 90 -13.25 13.66 -33.51
CA GLN A 90 -12.80 13.62 -34.89
C GLN A 90 -12.35 15.00 -35.37
N SER A 91 -11.09 15.13 -35.71
CA SER A 91 -10.63 16.14 -36.65
C SER A 91 -9.48 15.53 -37.44
N GLY A 92 -9.79 15.08 -38.65
CA GLY A 92 -8.86 14.90 -39.74
C GLY A 92 -7.47 14.32 -39.42
N GLY A 93 -7.37 13.00 -39.17
CA GLY A 93 -6.08 12.29 -39.21
C GLY A 93 -5.30 12.19 -37.88
N ALA A 94 -5.80 12.72 -36.78
CA ALA A 94 -5.21 12.51 -35.45
C ALA A 94 -5.82 11.26 -34.79
N SER A 95 -4.98 10.41 -34.21
CA SER A 95 -5.35 9.24 -33.44
C SER A 95 -6.42 9.52 -32.40
N GLU A 96 -7.50 8.74 -32.41
CA GLU A 96 -8.58 8.84 -31.44
C GLU A 96 -8.03 8.66 -30.01
N PHE A 97 -8.27 9.65 -29.13
CA PHE A 97 -8.01 9.49 -27.71
C PHE A 97 -9.14 8.67 -27.10
N THR A 98 -8.82 7.47 -26.63
CA THR A 98 -9.77 6.62 -25.92
C THR A 98 -9.37 6.50 -24.46
N LEU A 99 -10.17 7.11 -23.58
CA LEU A 99 -10.07 6.92 -22.15
C LEU A 99 -10.99 5.76 -21.77
N GLN A 100 -10.39 4.65 -21.33
CA GLN A 100 -11.13 3.46 -20.91
C GLN A 100 -11.25 3.43 -19.40
N TRP A 101 -12.48 3.32 -18.91
CA TRP A 101 -12.82 3.05 -17.53
C TRP A 101 -13.49 1.68 -17.45
N GLY A 102 -12.96 0.78 -16.64
CA GLY A 102 -13.45 -0.60 -16.61
C GLY A 102 -12.95 -1.41 -15.43
N VAL A 103 -13.09 -2.71 -15.54
CA VAL A 103 -12.58 -3.68 -14.56
C VAL A 103 -11.80 -4.76 -15.27
N LEU A 104 -10.58 -4.99 -14.83
CA LEU A 104 -9.73 -6.10 -15.25
C LEU A 104 -9.76 -7.18 -14.17
N SER A 105 -10.45 -8.29 -14.45
CA SER A 105 -10.40 -9.50 -13.62
C SER A 105 -9.35 -10.44 -14.18
N ASP A 106 -8.33 -10.70 -13.41
CA ASP A 106 -7.30 -11.70 -13.67
C ASP A 106 -6.82 -12.31 -12.35
N PRO A 107 -6.04 -13.38 -12.34
CA PRO A 107 -5.58 -14.04 -11.12
C PRO A 107 -4.87 -13.11 -10.12
N LEU A 108 -4.09 -12.13 -10.61
CA LEU A 108 -3.43 -11.14 -9.77
C LEU A 108 -4.45 -10.22 -9.07
N ALA A 109 -5.39 -9.66 -9.85
CA ALA A 109 -6.43 -8.77 -9.32
C ALA A 109 -7.36 -9.51 -8.35
N ALA A 110 -7.80 -10.71 -8.71
CA ALA A 110 -8.68 -11.54 -7.90
C ALA A 110 -8.06 -11.89 -6.54
N THR A 111 -6.79 -12.32 -6.54
CA THR A 111 -6.08 -12.73 -5.31
C THR A 111 -5.83 -11.55 -4.38
N VAL A 112 -5.29 -10.44 -4.90
CA VAL A 112 -4.99 -9.27 -4.09
C VAL A 112 -6.28 -8.56 -3.68
N GLY A 113 -7.27 -8.46 -4.56
CA GLY A 113 -8.58 -7.90 -4.26
C GLY A 113 -9.30 -8.66 -3.14
N LEU A 114 -9.26 -10.00 -3.14
CA LEU A 114 -9.80 -10.82 -2.04
C LEU A 114 -9.10 -10.51 -0.72
N ALA A 115 -7.76 -10.40 -0.71
CA ALA A 115 -7.03 -10.04 0.50
C ALA A 115 -7.45 -8.66 1.03
N VAL A 116 -7.63 -7.67 0.16
CA VAL A 116 -8.08 -6.32 0.50
C VAL A 116 -9.44 -6.34 1.20
N VAL A 117 -10.45 -6.94 0.58
CA VAL A 117 -11.82 -6.92 1.14
C VAL A 117 -11.95 -7.76 2.40
N LEU A 118 -11.26 -8.90 2.48
CA LEU A 118 -11.34 -9.79 3.64
C LEU A 118 -10.62 -9.18 4.85
N VAL A 119 -9.43 -8.59 4.67
CA VAL A 119 -8.76 -7.84 5.74
C VAL A 119 -9.61 -6.65 6.17
N SER A 120 -10.17 -5.89 5.21
CA SER A 120 -11.04 -4.76 5.53
C SER A 120 -12.25 -5.17 6.36
N LEU A 121 -12.93 -6.27 6.00
CA LEU A 121 -14.06 -6.81 6.77
C LEU A 121 -13.65 -7.15 8.21
N LEU A 122 -12.55 -7.89 8.39
CA LEU A 122 -12.09 -8.31 9.72
C LEU A 122 -11.65 -7.11 10.57
N VAL A 123 -11.02 -6.11 9.94
CA VAL A 123 -10.66 -4.83 10.59
C VAL A 123 -11.92 -4.07 11.01
N GLN A 124 -12.97 -4.02 10.18
CA GLN A 124 -14.25 -3.37 10.52
C GLN A 124 -14.97 -4.08 11.66
N VAL A 125 -15.00 -5.43 11.66
CA VAL A 125 -15.56 -6.23 12.76
C VAL A 125 -14.82 -5.97 14.08
N TYR A 126 -13.49 -5.90 14.04
CA TYR A 126 -12.68 -5.51 15.19
C TYR A 126 -13.00 -4.08 15.65
N ALA A 127 -13.09 -3.14 14.71
CA ALA A 127 -13.34 -1.72 14.98
C ALA A 127 -14.68 -1.46 15.68
N LEU A 128 -15.72 -2.29 15.47
CA LEU A 128 -17.01 -2.20 16.19
C LEU A 128 -16.86 -2.14 17.71
N SER A 129 -15.89 -2.85 18.25
CA SER A 129 -15.67 -2.92 19.70
C SER A 129 -14.51 -2.03 20.13
N PHE A 130 -13.50 -1.88 19.27
CA PHE A 130 -12.30 -1.10 19.56
C PHE A 130 -12.58 0.41 19.52
N MET A 131 -13.32 0.90 18.51
CA MET A 131 -13.61 2.32 18.29
C MET A 131 -14.91 2.82 18.96
N ARG A 132 -15.65 1.95 19.65
CA ARG A 132 -17.00 2.24 20.16
C ARG A 132 -17.13 3.51 21.02
N ARG A 133 -16.07 3.89 21.73
CA ARG A 133 -16.04 5.03 22.66
C ARG A 133 -15.19 6.19 22.13
N GLU A 134 -14.74 6.10 20.89
CA GLU A 134 -13.92 7.13 20.26
C GLU A 134 -14.80 8.16 19.57
N ASP A 135 -14.33 9.40 19.52
CA ASP A 135 -14.99 10.44 18.72
C ASP A 135 -14.76 10.21 17.23
N GLY A 136 -15.76 10.53 16.40
CA GLY A 136 -15.66 10.43 14.95
C GLY A 136 -15.70 9.00 14.41
N VAL A 137 -16.36 8.06 15.10
CA VAL A 137 -16.48 6.66 14.66
C VAL A 137 -17.07 6.55 13.25
N VAL A 138 -18.08 7.36 12.89
CA VAL A 138 -18.67 7.36 11.54
C VAL A 138 -17.62 7.74 10.50
N ARG A 139 -16.89 8.85 10.74
CA ARG A 139 -15.79 9.28 9.87
C ARG A 139 -14.73 8.18 9.70
N PHE A 140 -14.45 7.42 10.76
CA PHE A 140 -13.53 6.29 10.72
C PHE A 140 -14.00 5.18 9.78
N PHE A 141 -15.28 4.76 9.87
CA PHE A 141 -15.85 3.76 8.96
C PHE A 141 -15.92 4.26 7.52
N CYS A 142 -16.25 5.54 7.30
CA CYS A 142 -16.20 6.15 5.97
C CYS A 142 -14.79 6.12 5.37
N ALA A 143 -13.77 6.44 6.17
CA ALA A 143 -12.38 6.39 5.72
C ALA A 143 -11.90 4.96 5.44
N LEU A 144 -12.36 3.94 6.21
CA LEU A 144 -12.09 2.53 5.93
C LEU A 144 -12.75 2.08 4.61
N LEU A 145 -14.00 2.49 4.36
CA LEU A 145 -14.69 2.18 3.11
C LEU A 145 -14.00 2.82 1.91
N LEU A 146 -13.60 4.09 2.04
CA LEU A 146 -12.85 4.79 1.00
C LEU A 146 -11.51 4.09 0.71
N ALA A 147 -10.79 3.66 1.75
CA ALA A 147 -9.55 2.91 1.59
C ALA A 147 -9.78 1.55 0.90
N THR A 148 -10.86 0.84 1.26
CA THR A 148 -11.23 -0.43 0.64
C THR A 148 -11.59 -0.25 -0.83
N PHE A 149 -12.43 0.74 -1.15
CA PHE A 149 -12.80 1.09 -2.52
C PHE A 149 -11.56 1.47 -3.36
N ALA A 150 -10.72 2.36 -2.82
CA ALA A 150 -9.51 2.82 -3.51
C ALA A 150 -8.54 1.66 -3.82
N MET A 151 -8.31 0.77 -2.84
CA MET A 151 -7.43 -0.39 -3.05
C MET A 151 -8.01 -1.43 -4.01
N LEU A 152 -9.33 -1.67 -3.97
CA LEU A 152 -9.98 -2.50 -4.99
C LEU A 152 -9.86 -1.86 -6.37
N GLY A 153 -10.05 -0.54 -6.48
CA GLY A 153 -9.85 0.17 -7.73
C GLY A 153 -8.42 0.02 -8.26
N VAL A 154 -7.40 0.14 -7.40
CA VAL A 154 -6.01 -0.14 -7.77
C VAL A 154 -5.86 -1.57 -8.31
N THR A 155 -6.46 -2.57 -7.65
CA THR A 155 -6.30 -3.97 -8.06
C THR A 155 -7.02 -4.31 -9.35
N LEU A 156 -8.15 -3.66 -9.63
CA LEU A 156 -9.04 -3.97 -10.75
C LEU A 156 -8.89 -3.00 -11.94
N SER A 157 -8.03 -1.99 -11.86
CA SER A 157 -7.80 -1.01 -12.94
C SER A 157 -7.39 -1.66 -14.26
N VAL A 158 -7.97 -1.20 -15.36
CA VAL A 158 -7.64 -1.65 -16.72
C VAL A 158 -6.56 -0.80 -17.38
N SER A 159 -6.35 0.43 -16.89
CA SER A 159 -5.47 1.42 -17.50
C SER A 159 -4.61 2.15 -16.48
N TYR A 160 -3.51 2.72 -16.96
CA TYR A 160 -2.64 3.59 -16.15
C TYR A 160 -3.36 4.85 -15.64
N PHE A 161 -4.32 5.38 -16.41
CA PHE A 161 -5.09 6.54 -15.99
C PHE A 161 -6.02 6.22 -14.81
N GLU A 162 -6.74 5.13 -14.90
CA GLU A 162 -7.61 4.65 -13.82
C GLU A 162 -6.80 4.32 -12.56
N MET A 163 -5.66 3.65 -12.73
CA MET A 163 -4.70 3.39 -11.67
C MET A 163 -4.26 4.69 -10.96
N LEU A 164 -3.93 5.75 -11.71
CA LEU A 164 -3.55 7.06 -11.17
C LEU A 164 -4.65 7.65 -10.28
N LEU A 165 -5.91 7.60 -10.72
CA LEU A 165 -7.04 8.12 -9.94
C LEU A 165 -7.20 7.36 -8.62
N PHE A 166 -7.14 6.03 -8.64
CA PHE A 166 -7.23 5.23 -7.43
C PHE A 166 -5.99 5.40 -6.52
N PHE A 167 -4.80 5.63 -7.07
CA PHE A 167 -3.61 6.00 -6.30
C PHE A 167 -3.83 7.27 -5.50
N GLY A 168 -4.42 8.31 -6.10
CA GLY A 168 -4.82 9.53 -5.41
C GLY A 168 -5.84 9.27 -4.30
N MET A 169 -6.82 8.39 -4.53
CA MET A 169 -7.79 8.01 -3.50
C MET A 169 -7.14 7.22 -2.35
N VAL A 170 -6.13 6.38 -2.63
CA VAL A 170 -5.33 5.71 -1.59
C VAL A 170 -4.56 6.75 -0.77
N THR A 171 -3.99 7.79 -1.40
CA THR A 171 -3.34 8.91 -0.68
C THR A 171 -4.31 9.59 0.27
N LEU A 172 -5.50 9.95 -0.21
CA LEU A 172 -6.53 10.62 0.58
C LEU A 172 -7.01 9.75 1.74
N SER A 173 -7.33 8.48 1.49
CA SER A 173 -7.80 7.57 2.53
C SER A 173 -6.73 7.30 3.60
N THR A 174 -5.46 7.18 3.20
CA THR A 174 -4.33 7.04 4.11
C THR A 174 -4.17 8.28 4.99
N TYR A 175 -4.26 9.48 4.42
CA TYR A 175 -4.26 10.74 5.16
C TYR A 175 -5.38 10.78 6.21
N LEU A 176 -6.63 10.45 5.82
CA LEU A 176 -7.78 10.46 6.72
C LEU A 176 -7.67 9.43 7.85
N LEU A 177 -7.11 8.26 7.58
CA LEU A 177 -6.95 7.18 8.57
C LEU A 177 -5.82 7.48 9.55
N ILE A 178 -4.68 8.03 9.11
CA ILE A 178 -3.57 8.44 9.99
C ILE A 178 -4.00 9.65 10.82
N GLY A 179 -4.67 10.61 10.20
CA GLY A 179 -5.15 11.83 10.83
C GLY A 179 -6.48 11.67 11.59
N HIS A 180 -6.91 10.44 11.92
CA HIS A 180 -8.18 10.24 12.62
C HIS A 180 -8.26 11.04 13.93
N TRP A 181 -7.17 11.06 14.72
CA TRP A 181 -7.03 11.88 15.91
C TRP A 181 -6.31 13.21 15.60
N TRP A 182 -6.83 13.95 14.62
CA TRP A 182 -6.24 15.19 14.11
C TRP A 182 -5.99 16.28 15.18
N GLN A 183 -6.68 16.20 16.31
CA GLN A 183 -6.46 17.10 17.46
C GLN A 183 -5.09 16.86 18.12
N ARG A 184 -4.45 15.72 17.89
CA ARG A 184 -3.09 15.41 18.34
C ARG A 184 -2.11 15.87 17.27
N GLU A 185 -1.21 16.77 17.64
CA GLU A 185 -0.22 17.35 16.72
C GLU A 185 0.62 16.28 16.02
N GLU A 186 1.00 15.22 16.75
CA GLU A 186 1.77 14.12 16.18
C GLU A 186 1.00 13.37 15.10
N ALA A 187 -0.31 13.17 15.29
CA ALA A 187 -1.16 12.47 14.30
C ALA A 187 -1.40 13.36 13.07
N ALA A 188 -1.67 14.65 13.27
CA ALA A 188 -1.84 15.61 12.17
C ALA A 188 -0.56 15.72 11.33
N THR A 189 0.61 15.89 11.99
CA THR A 189 1.91 15.96 11.31
C THR A 189 2.25 14.67 10.58
N ALA A 190 1.96 13.51 11.17
CA ALA A 190 2.18 12.21 10.51
C ALA A 190 1.28 12.05 9.28
N ALA A 191 0.01 12.47 9.35
CA ALA A 191 -0.92 12.43 8.23
C ALA A 191 -0.46 13.31 7.07
N VAL A 192 -0.08 14.56 7.35
CA VAL A 192 0.45 15.51 6.34
C VAL A 192 1.72 14.96 5.69
N ARG A 193 2.64 14.39 6.49
CA ARG A 193 3.86 13.76 5.96
C ARG A 193 3.53 12.60 5.02
N ALA A 194 2.61 11.72 5.41
CA ALA A 194 2.17 10.62 4.57
C ALA A 194 1.53 11.11 3.27
N PHE A 195 0.73 12.17 3.34
CA PHE A 195 0.12 12.79 2.17
C PHE A 195 1.18 13.35 1.21
N ILE A 196 2.14 14.14 1.70
CA ILE A 196 3.18 14.76 0.86
C ILE A 196 4.04 13.71 0.16
N ILE A 197 4.53 12.70 0.89
CA ILE A 197 5.36 11.64 0.28
C ILE A 197 4.54 10.84 -0.73
N SER A 198 3.29 10.50 -0.42
CA SER A 198 2.41 9.80 -1.36
C SER A 198 2.11 10.65 -2.60
N ALA A 199 1.88 11.97 -2.43
CA ALA A 199 1.63 12.88 -3.55
C ALA A 199 2.85 13.00 -4.50
N ILE A 200 4.08 12.94 -3.97
CA ILE A 200 5.29 12.84 -4.83
C ILE A 200 5.20 11.58 -5.71
N GLY A 201 4.74 10.46 -5.14
CA GLY A 201 4.50 9.23 -5.90
C GLY A 201 3.40 9.38 -6.95
N ASP A 202 2.29 10.05 -6.59
CA ASP A 202 1.17 10.29 -7.50
C ASP A 202 1.59 11.19 -8.67
N LEU A 203 2.41 12.22 -8.42
CA LEU A 203 2.99 13.07 -9.46
C LEU A 203 3.96 12.30 -10.37
N ALA A 204 4.77 11.40 -9.82
CA ALA A 204 5.65 10.54 -10.62
C ALA A 204 4.83 9.59 -11.51
N LEU A 205 3.73 9.03 -10.99
CA LEU A 205 2.82 8.21 -11.79
C LEU A 205 2.11 9.04 -12.87
N LEU A 206 1.68 10.26 -12.57
CA LEU A 206 1.12 11.19 -13.55
C LEU A 206 2.11 11.46 -14.68
N ALA A 207 3.38 11.72 -14.37
CA ALA A 207 4.43 11.92 -15.35
C ALA A 207 4.66 10.65 -16.20
N ALA A 208 4.60 9.45 -15.58
CA ALA A 208 4.68 8.18 -16.30
C ALA A 208 3.50 8.01 -17.26
N VAL A 209 2.27 8.27 -16.80
CA VAL A 209 1.05 8.22 -17.62
C VAL A 209 1.14 9.16 -18.81
N ALA A 210 1.54 10.41 -18.58
CA ALA A 210 1.71 11.39 -19.64
C ALA A 210 2.78 10.95 -20.66
N TYR A 211 3.93 10.44 -20.20
CA TYR A 211 4.99 9.96 -21.09
C TYR A 211 4.56 8.72 -21.90
N ILE A 212 3.88 7.76 -21.26
CA ILE A 212 3.33 6.58 -21.95
C ILE A 212 2.34 7.02 -23.02
N TYR A 213 1.39 7.90 -22.67
CA TYR A 213 0.40 8.40 -23.61
C TYR A 213 1.05 9.09 -24.82
N LEU A 214 1.98 10.01 -24.60
CA LEU A 214 2.68 10.72 -25.68
C LEU A 214 3.48 9.81 -26.61
N ARG A 215 3.92 8.64 -26.14
CA ARG A 215 4.73 7.71 -26.93
C ARG A 215 3.92 6.62 -27.62
N PHE A 216 2.83 6.15 -27.01
CA PHE A 216 2.07 4.99 -27.50
C PHE A 216 0.63 5.34 -27.92
N ASN A 217 0.13 6.50 -27.53
CA ASN A 217 -1.29 6.89 -27.66
C ASN A 217 -2.25 5.84 -27.07
N GLU A 218 -1.81 5.15 -26.03
CA GLU A 218 -2.50 4.05 -25.38
C GLU A 218 -2.18 4.05 -23.88
N LEU A 219 -3.16 3.70 -23.04
CA LEU A 219 -3.00 3.61 -21.59
C LEU A 219 -3.44 2.28 -21.01
N ASN A 220 -3.99 1.37 -21.81
CA ASN A 220 -4.45 0.06 -21.36
C ASN A 220 -3.26 -0.87 -21.08
N PHE A 221 -3.27 -1.55 -19.93
CA PHE A 221 -2.19 -2.44 -19.51
C PHE A 221 -1.94 -3.59 -20.46
N GLN A 222 -3.02 -4.23 -20.96
CA GLN A 222 -2.90 -5.41 -21.82
C GLN A 222 -2.34 -5.06 -23.19
N THR A 223 -2.81 -3.97 -23.79
CA THR A 223 -2.34 -3.49 -25.10
C THR A 223 -0.86 -3.08 -25.03
N LEU A 224 -0.46 -2.39 -23.95
CA LEU A 224 0.90 -1.92 -23.76
C LEU A 224 1.90 -3.04 -23.45
N ALA A 225 1.48 -4.12 -22.79
CA ALA A 225 2.37 -5.22 -22.45
C ALA A 225 3.06 -5.82 -23.71
N GLY A 226 2.33 -5.95 -24.82
CA GLY A 226 2.88 -6.38 -26.10
C GLY A 226 3.81 -5.33 -26.76
N GLN A 227 3.57 -4.05 -26.51
CA GLN A 227 4.34 -2.96 -27.11
C GLN A 227 5.71 -2.75 -26.46
N TYR A 228 5.86 -3.05 -25.17
CA TYR A 228 7.14 -2.95 -24.47
C TYR A 228 8.21 -3.88 -25.04
N VAL A 229 7.79 -5.04 -25.56
CA VAL A 229 8.68 -6.04 -26.14
C VAL A 229 8.93 -5.81 -27.64
N SER A 230 8.08 -5.02 -28.31
CA SER A 230 8.13 -4.81 -29.78
C SER A 230 9.29 -3.95 -30.29
N GLY A 231 10.11 -3.38 -29.41
CA GLY A 231 11.22 -2.49 -29.77
C GLY A 231 10.80 -1.08 -30.24
N ARG A 232 9.52 -0.73 -30.11
CA ARG A 232 9.02 0.61 -30.49
C ARG A 232 9.53 1.74 -29.60
N ILE A 233 10.00 1.41 -28.38
CA ILE A 233 10.66 2.38 -27.48
C ILE A 233 12.12 2.03 -27.34
N SER A 234 12.96 3.05 -27.26
CA SER A 234 14.38 2.91 -26.92
C SER A 234 14.56 2.36 -25.50
N ALA A 235 15.66 1.64 -25.26
CA ALA A 235 16.00 1.12 -23.93
C ALA A 235 16.05 2.24 -22.84
N ASN A 236 16.45 3.46 -23.21
CA ASN A 236 16.45 4.60 -22.32
C ASN A 236 15.03 5.10 -22.02
N GLY A 237 14.13 5.10 -23.02
CA GLY A 237 12.73 5.46 -22.84
C GLY A 237 11.98 4.49 -21.91
N LEU A 238 12.17 3.17 -22.11
CA LEU A 238 11.63 2.16 -21.21
C LEU A 238 12.14 2.33 -19.77
N PHE A 239 13.44 2.60 -19.61
CA PHE A 239 14.02 2.81 -18.30
C PHE A 239 13.51 4.09 -17.63
N ALA A 240 13.28 5.18 -18.40
CA ALA A 240 12.71 6.42 -17.89
C ALA A 240 11.28 6.21 -17.34
N ILE A 241 10.42 5.49 -18.08
CA ILE A 241 9.08 5.13 -17.60
C ILE A 241 9.19 4.25 -16.34
N ALA A 242 10.07 3.26 -16.35
CA ALA A 242 10.27 2.35 -15.22
C ALA A 242 10.72 3.09 -13.96
N ILE A 243 11.60 4.11 -14.06
CA ILE A 243 12.00 4.95 -12.92
C ILE A 243 10.80 5.72 -12.36
N LEU A 244 9.98 6.33 -13.21
CA LEU A 244 8.81 7.09 -12.76
C LEU A 244 7.80 6.18 -12.04
N ILE A 245 7.52 5.01 -12.59
CA ILE A 245 6.67 4.00 -11.93
C ILE A 245 7.30 3.49 -10.64
N PHE A 246 8.63 3.29 -10.61
CA PHE A 246 9.34 2.90 -9.40
C PHE A 246 9.25 3.97 -8.31
N ILE A 247 9.41 5.27 -8.64
CA ILE A 247 9.24 6.36 -7.67
C ILE A 247 7.82 6.36 -7.09
N ALA A 248 6.80 6.18 -7.94
CA ALA A 248 5.42 6.05 -7.50
C ALA A 248 5.22 4.87 -6.54
N ALA A 249 5.77 3.71 -6.90
CA ALA A 249 5.73 2.52 -6.08
C ALA A 249 6.49 2.67 -4.77
N ALA A 250 7.69 3.27 -4.81
CA ALA A 250 8.53 3.49 -3.64
C ALA A 250 7.89 4.44 -2.62
N ALA A 251 7.22 5.48 -3.10
CA ALA A 251 6.49 6.43 -2.25
C ALA A 251 5.31 5.75 -1.54
N LYS A 252 4.54 4.91 -2.24
CA LYS A 252 3.40 4.18 -1.65
C LYS A 252 3.84 3.03 -0.76
N SER A 253 4.83 2.24 -1.19
CA SER A 253 5.29 1.06 -0.43
C SER A 253 6.44 1.36 0.52
N ALA A 254 6.67 2.63 0.82
CA ALA A 254 7.67 3.07 1.80
C ALA A 254 9.05 2.42 1.59
N LEU A 255 9.49 2.32 0.33
CA LEU A 255 10.84 1.87 0.02
C LEU A 255 11.85 3.00 0.28
N PHE A 256 13.06 2.62 0.64
CA PHE A 256 14.14 3.58 0.80
C PHE A 256 14.42 4.34 -0.51
N PRO A 257 14.56 5.69 -0.49
CA PRO A 257 14.54 6.58 0.67
C PRO A 257 13.14 7.11 1.08
N LEU A 258 12.06 6.83 0.35
CA LEU A 258 10.72 7.41 0.53
C LEU A 258 9.90 6.75 1.67
N HIS A 259 10.56 6.08 2.62
CA HIS A 259 9.96 5.31 3.72
C HIS A 259 9.50 6.14 4.92
N VAL A 260 9.91 7.41 5.02
CA VAL A 260 9.82 8.25 6.24
C VAL A 260 8.40 8.48 6.78
N TRP A 261 7.39 8.20 6.00
CA TRP A 261 5.99 8.31 6.42
C TRP A 261 5.46 7.05 7.14
N LEU A 262 6.05 5.87 6.84
CA LEU A 262 5.55 4.58 7.31
C LEU A 262 5.53 4.46 8.85
N PRO A 263 6.59 4.86 9.59
CA PRO A 263 6.55 4.86 11.06
C PRO A 263 5.49 5.80 11.64
N GLY A 264 5.06 6.80 10.88
CA GLY A 264 4.00 7.74 11.24
C GLY A 264 2.61 7.10 11.32
N ILE A 265 2.37 5.96 10.64
CA ILE A 265 1.12 5.20 10.76
C ILE A 265 0.91 4.70 12.22
N ALA A 266 1.96 4.63 13.03
CA ALA A 266 1.84 4.33 14.45
C ALA A 266 0.92 5.32 15.20
N GLN A 267 0.71 6.52 14.68
CA GLN A 267 -0.23 7.50 15.25
C GLN A 267 -1.71 7.17 14.92
N ALA A 268 -1.96 6.33 13.90
CA ALA A 268 -3.29 5.89 13.54
C ALA A 268 -3.90 4.96 14.61
N PRO A 269 -5.25 4.87 14.71
CA PRO A 269 -5.91 3.78 15.44
C PRO A 269 -5.44 2.41 14.96
N ALA A 270 -5.32 1.45 15.88
CA ALA A 270 -4.81 0.13 15.55
C ALA A 270 -5.52 -0.56 14.35
N PRO A 271 -6.86 -0.53 14.23
CA PRO A 271 -7.53 -1.09 13.06
C PRO A 271 -7.18 -0.36 11.75
N ALA A 272 -6.96 0.97 11.78
CA ALA A 272 -6.49 1.69 10.60
C ALA A 272 -5.06 1.27 10.22
N ALA A 273 -4.15 1.21 11.22
CA ALA A 273 -2.79 0.74 11.00
C ALA A 273 -2.77 -0.71 10.46
N ALA A 274 -3.64 -1.59 10.96
CA ALA A 274 -3.78 -2.95 10.47
C ALA A 274 -4.11 -3.00 8.98
N LEU A 275 -5.13 -2.25 8.51
CA LEU A 275 -5.49 -2.19 7.10
C LEU A 275 -4.36 -1.59 6.26
N LEU A 276 -3.82 -0.43 6.66
CA LEU A 276 -2.82 0.31 5.88
C LEU A 276 -1.53 -0.48 5.65
N HIS A 277 -1.08 -1.28 6.65
CA HIS A 277 0.16 -2.06 6.55
C HIS A 277 -0.01 -3.42 5.88
N SER A 278 -1.21 -4.00 5.89
CA SER A 278 -1.43 -5.38 5.45
C SER A 278 -1.96 -5.51 4.03
N ALA A 279 -3.01 -4.78 3.70
CA ALA A 279 -3.71 -4.86 2.42
C ALA A 279 -4.14 -3.47 1.89
N GLY A 280 -3.65 -2.40 2.52
CA GLY A 280 -3.95 -1.01 2.17
C GLY A 280 -2.80 -0.30 1.47
N GLY A 281 -2.61 0.99 1.80
CA GLY A 281 -1.69 1.88 1.10
C GLY A 281 -0.26 1.36 0.96
N ALA A 282 0.27 0.65 1.96
CA ALA A 282 1.67 0.19 1.93
C ALA A 282 1.95 -0.90 0.89
N VAL A 283 0.98 -1.74 0.52
CA VAL A 283 1.17 -2.78 -0.51
C VAL A 283 0.88 -2.29 -1.93
N CYS A 284 0.25 -1.12 -2.06
CA CYS A 284 -0.19 -0.51 -3.31
C CYS A 284 0.95 -0.36 -4.34
N GLY A 285 2.14 0.07 -3.90
CA GLY A 285 3.28 0.24 -4.80
C GLY A 285 3.88 -1.08 -5.26
N VAL A 286 3.95 -2.11 -4.41
CA VAL A 286 4.36 -3.46 -4.83
C VAL A 286 3.39 -4.00 -5.87
N TYR A 287 2.08 -3.80 -5.67
CA TYR A 287 1.06 -4.16 -6.67
C TYR A 287 1.26 -3.43 -8.00
N LEU A 288 1.56 -2.12 -7.98
CA LEU A 288 1.85 -1.35 -9.20
C LEU A 288 3.01 -1.97 -9.98
N ILE A 289 4.13 -2.30 -9.30
CA ILE A 289 5.27 -2.97 -9.95
C ILE A 289 4.84 -4.33 -10.52
N ALA A 290 4.07 -5.12 -9.77
CA ALA A 290 3.57 -6.41 -10.24
C ALA A 290 2.64 -6.27 -11.45
N ARG A 291 1.72 -5.29 -11.45
CA ARG A 291 0.80 -5.02 -12.57
C ARG A 291 1.51 -4.55 -13.83
N THR A 292 2.59 -3.80 -13.67
CA THR A 292 3.38 -3.26 -14.78
C THR A 292 4.67 -4.05 -15.02
N TYR A 293 4.73 -5.29 -14.55
CA TYR A 293 5.95 -6.11 -14.56
C TYR A 293 6.55 -6.31 -15.95
N GLY A 294 5.73 -6.37 -17.00
CA GLY A 294 6.20 -6.48 -18.39
C GLY A 294 7.16 -5.36 -18.79
N LEU A 295 6.91 -4.12 -18.31
CA LEU A 295 7.80 -2.98 -18.53
C LEU A 295 9.17 -3.18 -17.84
N PHE A 296 9.17 -3.62 -16.56
CA PHE A 296 10.40 -3.89 -15.82
C PHE A 296 11.18 -5.04 -16.43
N HIS A 297 10.49 -6.12 -16.83
CA HIS A 297 11.10 -7.28 -17.44
C HIS A 297 11.77 -6.97 -18.79
N ALA A 298 11.20 -6.04 -19.57
CA ALA A 298 11.78 -5.57 -20.83
C ALA A 298 13.05 -4.71 -20.65
N SER A 299 13.38 -4.29 -19.40
CA SER A 299 14.54 -3.45 -19.12
C SER A 299 15.42 -4.06 -18.01
N PRO A 300 16.59 -4.65 -18.34
CA PRO A 300 17.51 -5.20 -17.33
C PRO A 300 17.95 -4.17 -16.28
N ARG A 301 18.10 -2.90 -16.68
CA ARG A 301 18.42 -1.79 -15.75
C ARG A 301 17.29 -1.56 -14.75
N ALA A 302 16.03 -1.68 -15.17
CA ALA A 302 14.87 -1.52 -14.30
C ALA A 302 14.76 -2.69 -13.31
N LEU A 303 15.01 -3.93 -13.73
CA LEU A 303 15.08 -5.08 -12.82
C LEU A 303 16.20 -4.90 -11.78
N ALA A 304 17.39 -4.44 -12.21
CA ALA A 304 18.49 -4.17 -11.29
C ALA A 304 18.12 -3.08 -10.26
N LEU A 305 17.43 -2.02 -10.68
CA LEU A 305 16.91 -0.98 -9.79
C LEU A 305 15.99 -1.56 -8.72
N LEU A 306 15.03 -2.42 -9.12
CA LEU A 306 14.13 -3.10 -8.16
C LEU A 306 14.92 -3.99 -7.19
N ALA A 307 15.87 -4.78 -7.68
CA ALA A 307 16.66 -5.68 -6.85
C ALA A 307 17.49 -4.91 -5.81
N ILE A 308 18.16 -3.84 -6.21
CA ILE A 308 19.00 -3.02 -5.33
C ILE A 308 18.13 -2.27 -4.31
N ALA A 309 17.14 -1.52 -4.77
CA ALA A 309 16.30 -0.72 -3.89
C ALA A 309 15.48 -1.59 -2.93
N GLY A 310 14.94 -2.72 -3.44
CA GLY A 310 14.24 -3.72 -2.64
C GLY A 310 15.15 -4.32 -1.57
N GLY A 311 16.37 -4.74 -1.94
CA GLY A 311 17.34 -5.31 -1.03
C GLY A 311 17.77 -4.34 0.08
N ILE A 312 18.08 -3.08 -0.27
CA ILE A 312 18.39 -2.03 0.70
C ILE A 312 17.22 -1.81 1.66
N SER A 313 16.00 -1.66 1.13
CA SER A 313 14.79 -1.45 1.94
C SER A 313 14.52 -2.64 2.86
N ALA A 314 14.74 -3.86 2.39
CA ALA A 314 14.53 -5.08 3.15
C ALA A 314 15.47 -5.15 4.37
N VAL A 315 16.76 -4.90 4.17
CA VAL A 315 17.75 -4.95 5.25
C VAL A 315 17.54 -3.81 6.24
N LEU A 316 17.39 -2.57 5.76
CA LEU A 316 17.20 -1.40 6.63
C LEU A 316 15.93 -1.51 7.46
N GLY A 317 14.83 -1.98 6.86
CA GLY A 317 13.55 -2.13 7.58
C GLY A 317 13.67 -3.06 8.78
N VAL A 318 14.19 -4.27 8.60
CA VAL A 318 14.34 -5.24 9.70
C VAL A 318 15.40 -4.81 10.72
N LEU A 319 16.46 -4.13 10.26
CA LEU A 319 17.49 -3.60 11.14
C LEU A 319 16.93 -2.49 12.05
N TRP A 320 16.22 -1.51 11.49
CA TRP A 320 15.60 -0.44 12.29
C TRP A 320 14.55 -0.95 13.24
N ALA A 321 13.77 -1.99 12.88
CA ALA A 321 12.79 -2.62 13.77
C ALA A 321 13.42 -3.12 15.08
N LEU A 322 14.67 -3.59 15.06
CA LEU A 322 15.39 -4.06 16.25
C LEU A 322 15.71 -2.95 17.26
N PHE A 323 15.82 -1.69 16.80
CA PHE A 323 16.17 -0.56 17.67
C PHE A 323 14.97 0.28 18.11
N GLN A 324 13.73 -0.04 17.64
CA GLN A 324 12.55 0.68 18.06
C GLN A 324 12.06 0.27 19.44
N ASP A 325 11.72 1.27 20.27
CA ASP A 325 11.07 1.03 21.56
C ASP A 325 9.53 1.14 21.48
N ASN A 326 8.99 1.78 20.42
CA ASN A 326 7.55 1.85 20.19
C ASN A 326 7.06 0.59 19.47
N LEU A 327 6.06 -0.11 20.04
CA LEU A 327 5.51 -1.36 19.54
C LEU A 327 5.01 -1.25 18.09
N LYS A 328 4.17 -0.25 17.80
CA LYS A 328 3.62 -0.08 16.44
C LYS A 328 4.70 0.30 15.42
N ARG A 329 5.65 1.15 15.80
CA ARG A 329 6.78 1.51 14.92
C ARG A 329 7.69 0.33 14.63
N ALA A 330 7.95 -0.53 15.63
CA ALA A 330 8.74 -1.74 15.43
C ALA A 330 8.06 -2.66 14.41
N ILE A 331 6.75 -2.89 14.52
CA ILE A 331 5.98 -3.67 13.54
C ILE A 331 5.97 -2.97 12.16
N ALA A 332 5.87 -1.65 12.09
CA ALA A 332 5.90 -0.89 10.85
C ALA A 332 7.23 -1.06 10.09
N TYR A 333 8.36 -0.99 10.78
CA TYR A 333 9.66 -1.22 10.15
C TYR A 333 9.85 -2.67 9.67
N THR A 334 9.27 -3.68 10.35
CA THR A 334 9.25 -5.04 9.78
C THR A 334 8.40 -5.11 8.50
N THR A 335 7.36 -4.28 8.36
CA THR A 335 6.60 -4.16 7.09
C THR A 335 7.50 -3.61 5.98
N MET A 336 8.27 -2.55 6.22
CA MET A 336 9.25 -2.04 5.25
C MET A 336 10.20 -3.14 4.78
N GLY A 337 10.68 -3.96 5.73
CA GLY A 337 11.55 -5.10 5.43
C GLY A 337 10.91 -6.11 4.47
N GLU A 338 9.66 -6.48 4.72
CA GLU A 338 8.93 -7.44 3.88
C GLU A 338 8.54 -6.86 2.52
N LEU A 339 8.10 -5.58 2.45
CA LEU A 339 7.85 -4.90 1.17
C LEU A 339 9.13 -4.80 0.33
N GLY A 340 10.27 -4.51 0.98
CA GLY A 340 11.57 -4.54 0.31
C GLY A 340 11.92 -5.92 -0.24
N LEU A 341 11.62 -7.00 0.51
CA LEU A 341 11.84 -8.37 0.06
C LEU A 341 10.95 -8.73 -1.14
N MET A 342 9.68 -8.27 -1.18
CA MET A 342 8.80 -8.45 -2.34
C MET A 342 9.38 -7.77 -3.57
N VAL A 343 9.85 -6.51 -3.45
CA VAL A 343 10.44 -5.76 -4.56
C VAL A 343 11.76 -6.36 -5.01
N LEU A 344 12.60 -6.86 -4.08
CA LEU A 344 13.79 -7.65 -4.41
C LEU A 344 13.41 -8.90 -5.22
N ALA A 345 12.37 -9.63 -4.81
CA ALA A 345 11.90 -10.82 -5.53
C ALA A 345 11.48 -10.49 -6.96
N LEU A 346 10.72 -9.40 -7.15
CA LEU A 346 10.36 -8.91 -8.49
C LEU A 346 11.61 -8.55 -9.30
N GLY A 347 12.58 -7.86 -8.68
CA GLY A 347 13.83 -7.43 -9.33
C GLY A 347 14.74 -8.58 -9.78
N ILE A 348 14.75 -9.70 -9.07
CA ILE A 348 15.49 -10.90 -9.49
C ILE A 348 14.71 -11.81 -10.44
N GLY A 349 13.56 -11.38 -10.93
CA GLY A 349 12.73 -12.17 -11.85
C GLY A 349 11.92 -13.27 -11.16
N ALA A 350 11.69 -13.19 -9.85
CA ALA A 350 10.85 -14.11 -9.09
C ALA A 350 9.42 -13.55 -8.92
N TYR A 351 8.75 -13.22 -10.05
CA TYR A 351 7.46 -12.57 -10.08
C TYR A 351 6.43 -13.24 -9.16
N GLY A 352 6.13 -14.52 -9.40
CA GLY A 352 5.14 -15.26 -8.61
C GLY A 352 5.49 -15.34 -7.12
N ALA A 353 6.79 -15.42 -6.78
CA ALA A 353 7.23 -15.45 -5.39
C ALA A 353 7.02 -14.09 -4.69
N GLY A 354 7.28 -12.97 -5.40
CA GLY A 354 7.04 -11.63 -4.88
C GLY A 354 5.56 -11.34 -4.63
N VAL A 355 4.68 -11.73 -5.56
CA VAL A 355 3.23 -11.61 -5.41
C VAL A 355 2.70 -12.57 -4.33
N PHE A 356 3.26 -13.76 -4.22
CA PHE A 356 2.89 -14.70 -3.16
C PHE A 356 3.28 -14.18 -1.77
N GLU A 357 4.46 -13.55 -1.62
CA GLU A 357 4.82 -12.87 -0.37
C GLU A 357 3.85 -11.74 -0.05
N LEU A 358 3.40 -10.95 -1.04
CA LEU A 358 2.39 -9.91 -0.84
C LEU A 358 1.08 -10.48 -0.27
N PHE A 359 0.61 -11.60 -0.81
CA PHE A 359 -0.60 -12.26 -0.33
C PHE A 359 -0.44 -12.86 1.08
N THR A 360 0.67 -13.58 1.33
CA THR A 360 0.91 -14.22 2.63
C THR A 360 1.24 -13.24 3.75
N HIS A 361 1.81 -12.08 3.41
CA HIS A 361 2.11 -10.97 4.31
C HIS A 361 0.85 -10.34 4.92
N ALA A 362 -0.23 -10.22 4.16
CA ALA A 362 -1.42 -9.45 4.56
C ALA A 362 -2.00 -9.92 5.91
N TRP A 363 -2.07 -11.20 6.14
CA TRP A 363 -2.75 -11.81 7.28
C TRP A 363 -2.02 -11.62 8.61
N PRO A 364 -0.74 -12.02 8.76
CA PRO A 364 -0.02 -11.85 10.00
C PRO A 364 0.22 -10.37 10.33
N LYS A 365 0.36 -9.48 9.33
CA LYS A 365 0.51 -8.05 9.60
C LYS A 365 -0.75 -7.42 10.15
N ALA A 366 -1.91 -7.72 9.58
CA ALA A 366 -3.18 -7.27 10.15
C ALA A 366 -3.29 -7.74 11.61
N LEU A 367 -3.02 -9.01 11.86
CA LEU A 367 -3.11 -9.60 13.20
C LEU A 367 -2.13 -8.97 14.19
N LEU A 368 -0.88 -8.69 13.80
CA LEU A 368 0.12 -8.03 14.64
C LEU A 368 -0.35 -6.64 15.10
N PHE A 369 -0.88 -5.83 14.19
CA PHE A 369 -1.38 -4.49 14.54
C PHE A 369 -2.64 -4.54 15.39
N LEU A 370 -3.56 -5.47 15.15
CA LEU A 370 -4.75 -5.63 15.99
C LEU A 370 -4.37 -6.10 17.40
N ALA A 371 -3.45 -7.05 17.54
CA ALA A 371 -2.95 -7.50 18.82
C ALA A 371 -2.19 -6.38 19.57
N ALA A 372 -1.35 -5.62 18.86
CA ALA A 372 -0.69 -4.44 19.41
C ALA A 372 -1.70 -3.41 19.92
N GLY A 373 -2.79 -3.18 19.19
CA GLY A 373 -3.87 -2.29 19.61
C GLY A 373 -4.49 -2.68 20.94
N VAL A 374 -4.75 -3.97 21.15
CA VAL A 374 -5.26 -4.49 22.42
C VAL A 374 -4.27 -4.25 23.55
N ILE A 375 -3.00 -4.59 23.35
CA ILE A 375 -1.95 -4.42 24.35
C ILE A 375 -1.82 -2.95 24.76
N ILE A 376 -1.76 -2.04 23.79
CA ILE A 376 -1.63 -0.60 24.03
C ILE A 376 -2.84 -0.05 24.77
N ARG A 377 -4.05 -0.48 24.43
CA ARG A 377 -5.28 -0.04 25.09
C ARG A 377 -5.30 -0.44 26.56
N GLU A 378 -4.92 -1.67 26.88
CA GLU A 378 -4.92 -2.19 28.24
C GLU A 378 -3.76 -1.59 29.09
N LEU A 379 -2.59 -1.45 28.52
CA LEU A 379 -1.42 -0.91 29.23
C LEU A 379 -1.30 0.61 29.19
N ARG A 380 -2.01 1.29 28.26
CA ARG A 380 -1.91 2.73 28.00
C ARG A 380 -0.47 3.21 27.76
N THR A 381 0.33 2.37 27.12
CA THR A 381 1.68 2.68 26.68
C THR A 381 1.99 1.98 25.36
N GLU A 382 2.79 2.63 24.52
CA GLU A 382 3.30 2.08 23.28
C GLU A 382 4.75 1.60 23.40
N ARG A 383 5.42 1.86 24.55
CA ARG A 383 6.83 1.55 24.75
C ARG A 383 7.04 0.11 25.17
N LEU A 384 7.82 -0.64 24.39
CA LEU A 384 8.19 -2.02 24.69
C LEU A 384 8.96 -2.14 26.01
N SER A 385 9.80 -1.16 26.35
CA SER A 385 10.53 -1.09 27.60
C SER A 385 9.65 -0.98 28.85
N GLU A 386 8.41 -0.54 28.70
CA GLU A 386 7.41 -0.44 29.77
C GLU A 386 6.47 -1.64 29.86
N MET A 387 6.59 -2.59 28.92
CA MET A 387 5.78 -3.82 28.83
C MET A 387 6.47 -4.99 29.54
N GLY A 388 5.78 -6.11 29.65
CA GLY A 388 6.32 -7.39 30.14
C GLY A 388 5.27 -8.19 30.93
N GLY A 389 5.49 -9.49 31.04
CA GLY A 389 4.71 -10.42 31.86
C GLY A 389 3.24 -10.60 31.49
N LEU A 390 2.84 -10.18 30.29
CA LEU A 390 1.42 -10.20 29.87
C LEU A 390 0.87 -11.61 29.62
N TRP A 391 1.73 -12.63 29.41
CA TRP A 391 1.29 -13.97 29.08
C TRP A 391 0.25 -14.56 30.05
N ARG A 392 0.43 -14.31 31.35
CA ARG A 392 -0.48 -14.86 32.38
C ARG A 392 -1.88 -14.23 32.34
N ARG A 393 -2.01 -13.01 31.82
CA ARG A 393 -3.24 -12.20 31.86
C ARG A 393 -3.93 -12.07 30.51
N MET A 394 -3.17 -12.10 29.44
CA MET A 394 -3.65 -11.92 28.07
C MET A 394 -3.26 -13.15 27.23
N ARG A 395 -3.71 -14.33 27.65
CA ARG A 395 -3.35 -15.60 27.01
C ARG A 395 -3.84 -15.69 25.57
N PHE A 396 -5.08 -15.26 25.32
CA PHE A 396 -5.65 -15.27 23.97
C PHE A 396 -4.86 -14.31 23.06
N THR A 397 -4.72 -13.04 23.47
CA THR A 397 -3.96 -12.05 22.71
C THR A 397 -2.49 -12.50 22.49
N GLY A 398 -1.87 -13.10 23.51
CA GLY A 398 -0.53 -13.66 23.41
C GLY A 398 -0.43 -14.82 22.41
N SER A 399 -1.41 -15.73 22.42
CA SER A 399 -1.43 -16.87 21.49
C SER A 399 -1.58 -16.43 20.04
N VAL A 400 -2.52 -15.53 19.73
CA VAL A 400 -2.71 -15.03 18.36
C VAL A 400 -1.54 -14.17 17.91
N MET A 401 -0.92 -13.39 18.81
CA MET A 401 0.30 -12.63 18.50
C MET A 401 1.49 -13.55 18.24
N LEU A 402 1.61 -14.67 18.97
CA LEU A 402 2.66 -15.67 18.72
C LEU A 402 2.51 -16.30 17.33
N ILE A 403 1.26 -16.64 16.94
CA ILE A 403 0.96 -17.13 15.58
C ILE A 403 1.36 -16.08 14.54
N ALA A 404 0.99 -14.82 14.75
CA ALA A 404 1.33 -13.73 13.83
C ALA A 404 2.84 -13.50 13.72
N VAL A 405 3.57 -13.55 14.85
CA VAL A 405 5.02 -13.46 14.90
C VAL A 405 5.68 -14.63 14.14
N GLY A 406 5.26 -15.86 14.41
CA GLY A 406 5.75 -17.05 13.71
C GLY A 406 5.48 -16.99 12.21
N ALA A 407 4.29 -16.55 11.82
CA ALA A 407 3.91 -16.40 10.43
C ALA A 407 4.73 -15.32 9.72
N ALA A 408 4.84 -14.11 10.27
CA ALA A 408 5.63 -13.03 9.67
C ALA A 408 7.14 -13.32 9.67
N ALA A 409 7.65 -14.03 10.68
CA ALA A 409 9.04 -14.45 10.75
C ALA A 409 9.44 -15.49 9.68
N GLY A 410 8.48 -16.16 9.07
CA GLY A 410 8.74 -17.25 8.12
C GLY A 410 9.13 -18.55 8.80
N VAL A 411 8.60 -18.82 10.00
CA VAL A 411 8.80 -20.09 10.69
C VAL A 411 7.86 -21.16 10.10
N PRO A 412 8.32 -22.38 9.79
CA PRO A 412 7.42 -23.45 9.35
C PRO A 412 6.44 -23.81 10.46
N PRO A 413 5.18 -24.17 10.15
CA PRO A 413 4.54 -24.31 8.85
C PRO A 413 3.76 -23.08 8.37
N PHE A 414 3.96 -21.92 8.97
CA PHE A 414 3.17 -20.71 8.74
C PHE A 414 3.30 -20.12 7.33
N SER A 415 2.41 -19.18 6.97
CA SER A 415 2.18 -18.72 5.60
C SER A 415 3.40 -18.13 4.90
N THR A 416 4.14 -17.19 5.51
CA THR A 416 5.27 -16.53 4.83
C THR A 416 6.54 -17.39 4.75
N PHE A 417 6.59 -18.54 5.41
CA PHE A 417 7.65 -19.52 5.18
C PHE A 417 7.68 -19.99 3.73
N TRP A 418 6.51 -20.30 3.17
CA TRP A 418 6.38 -20.85 1.82
C TRP A 418 6.72 -19.84 0.72
N SER A 419 6.38 -18.57 0.93
CA SER A 419 6.75 -17.51 -0.02
C SER A 419 8.25 -17.19 0.04
N LYS A 420 8.85 -17.11 1.23
CA LYS A 420 10.29 -16.90 1.41
C LYS A 420 11.12 -18.06 0.86
N ASP A 421 10.65 -19.30 1.03
CA ASP A 421 11.24 -20.48 0.39
C ASP A 421 11.30 -20.32 -1.13
N THR A 422 10.21 -19.89 -1.75
CA THR A 422 10.13 -19.68 -3.20
C THR A 422 11.06 -18.56 -3.66
N ILE A 423 11.19 -17.46 -2.90
CA ILE A 423 12.14 -16.37 -3.20
C ILE A 423 13.60 -16.89 -3.09
N MET A 424 13.91 -17.65 -2.05
CA MET A 424 15.24 -18.25 -1.86
C MET A 424 15.57 -19.26 -2.97
N SER A 425 14.60 -20.08 -3.40
CA SER A 425 14.76 -21.04 -4.48
C SER A 425 15.19 -20.34 -5.78
N LYS A 426 14.62 -19.18 -6.10
CA LYS A 426 15.04 -18.39 -7.26
C LYS A 426 16.45 -17.81 -7.08
N ALA A 427 16.79 -17.31 -5.91
CA ALA A 427 18.13 -16.77 -5.62
C ALA A 427 19.21 -17.84 -5.74
N LEU A 428 18.94 -19.07 -5.28
CA LEU A 428 19.81 -20.22 -5.45
C LEU A 428 19.97 -20.62 -6.92
N ALA A 429 18.87 -20.63 -7.68
CA ALA A 429 18.91 -20.92 -9.12
C ALA A 429 19.74 -19.89 -9.90
N LEU A 430 19.72 -18.62 -9.49
CA LEU A 430 20.53 -17.55 -10.07
C LEU A 430 21.99 -17.59 -9.61
N ARG A 431 22.34 -18.42 -8.62
CA ARG A 431 23.66 -18.50 -8.01
C ARG A 431 24.19 -17.12 -7.58
N SER A 432 23.32 -16.24 -7.07
CA SER A 432 23.69 -14.89 -6.63
C SER A 432 24.02 -14.86 -5.13
N PRO A 433 25.30 -14.85 -4.73
CA PRO A 433 25.68 -14.88 -3.32
C PRO A 433 25.15 -13.68 -2.54
N LEU A 434 25.17 -12.51 -3.17
CA LEU A 434 24.67 -11.27 -2.54
C LEU A 434 23.17 -11.35 -2.26
N THR A 435 22.38 -11.80 -3.23
CA THR A 435 20.93 -11.95 -3.05
C THR A 435 20.61 -12.98 -1.97
N ILE A 436 21.32 -14.11 -1.96
CA ILE A 436 21.17 -15.14 -0.92
C ILE A 436 21.49 -14.54 0.45
N ALA A 437 22.62 -13.83 0.59
CA ALA A 437 23.02 -13.18 1.84
C ALA A 437 21.99 -12.16 2.32
N VAL A 438 21.41 -11.35 1.43
CA VAL A 438 20.35 -10.40 1.75
C VAL A 438 19.10 -11.12 2.27
N ILE A 439 18.64 -12.19 1.60
CA ILE A 439 17.44 -12.93 2.02
C ILE A 439 17.68 -13.60 3.39
N VAL A 440 18.86 -14.19 3.61
CA VAL A 440 19.25 -14.78 4.90
C VAL A 440 19.28 -13.71 5.99
N ALA A 441 19.92 -12.57 5.74
CA ALA A 441 19.99 -11.47 6.70
C ALA A 441 18.59 -10.93 7.07
N VAL A 442 17.74 -10.70 6.07
CA VAL A 442 16.37 -10.21 6.27
C VAL A 442 15.52 -11.22 7.04
N THR A 443 15.65 -12.51 6.73
CA THR A 443 14.91 -13.56 7.44
C THR A 443 15.37 -13.68 8.89
N PHE A 444 16.67 -13.69 9.14
CA PHE A 444 17.26 -13.77 10.48
C PHE A 444 16.88 -12.55 11.34
N LEU A 445 17.19 -11.34 10.85
CA LEU A 445 16.93 -10.09 11.57
C LEU A 445 15.43 -9.82 11.73
N GLY A 446 14.62 -10.17 10.73
CA GLY A 446 13.16 -10.04 10.77
C GLY A 446 12.55 -10.96 11.84
N ALA A 447 12.96 -12.24 11.87
CA ALA A 447 12.54 -13.16 12.93
C ALA A 447 12.99 -12.67 14.30
N MET A 448 14.24 -12.19 14.39
CA MET A 448 14.78 -11.63 15.64
C MET A 448 13.97 -10.41 16.10
N ALA A 449 13.61 -9.47 15.21
CA ALA A 449 12.83 -8.28 15.55
C ALA A 449 11.42 -8.65 16.04
N LEU A 450 10.74 -9.55 15.34
CA LEU A 450 9.39 -9.99 15.68
C LEU A 450 9.34 -10.74 17.01
N VAL A 451 10.26 -11.68 17.24
CA VAL A 451 10.34 -12.40 18.52
C VAL A 451 10.76 -11.48 19.67
N ARG A 452 11.65 -10.49 19.42
CA ARG A 452 11.98 -9.45 20.40
C ARG A 452 10.70 -8.70 20.85
N ILE A 453 9.85 -8.28 19.90
CA ILE A 453 8.57 -7.60 20.21
C ILE A 453 7.72 -8.49 21.12
N PHE A 454 7.55 -9.75 20.77
CA PHE A 454 6.77 -10.70 21.56
C PHE A 454 7.39 -10.93 22.95
N ALA A 455 8.68 -11.19 23.02
CA ALA A 455 9.39 -11.47 24.27
C ALA A 455 9.31 -10.30 25.25
N LEU A 456 9.52 -9.06 24.78
CA LEU A 456 9.44 -7.86 25.63
C LEU A 456 8.02 -7.61 26.16
N ALA A 457 6.99 -7.92 25.37
CA ALA A 457 5.60 -7.72 25.80
C ALA A 457 5.09 -8.83 26.73
N PHE A 458 5.40 -10.09 26.45
CA PHE A 458 4.73 -11.21 27.10
C PHE A 458 5.56 -11.94 28.15
N THR A 459 6.90 -11.82 28.13
CA THR A 459 7.79 -12.51 29.09
C THR A 459 8.32 -11.57 30.16
N GLY A 460 8.90 -12.15 31.22
CA GLY A 460 9.51 -11.41 32.30
C GLY A 460 8.51 -10.74 33.24
N GLU A 461 8.99 -9.75 34.01
CA GLU A 461 8.18 -8.92 34.90
C GLU A 461 7.87 -7.58 34.27
N THR A 462 6.66 -7.07 34.50
CA THR A 462 6.23 -5.77 33.95
C THR A 462 7.01 -4.65 34.65
N ALA A 463 7.77 -3.86 33.88
CA ALA A 463 8.48 -2.69 34.42
C ALA A 463 7.52 -1.67 35.09
N ARG A 464 6.28 -1.65 34.64
CA ARG A 464 5.20 -0.82 35.15
C ARG A 464 4.43 -1.41 36.34
N ARG A 465 4.81 -2.62 36.81
CA ARG A 465 4.18 -3.31 37.95
C ARG A 465 4.11 -2.47 39.23
N ARG A 466 4.93 -1.43 39.34
CA ARG A 466 4.94 -0.47 40.45
C ARG A 466 3.90 0.66 40.33
N ARG A 467 3.25 0.87 39.16
CA ARG A 467 2.32 2.01 38.92
C ARG A 467 0.87 1.63 38.57
N PHE A 468 0.57 0.39 38.17
CA PHE A 468 -0.78 -0.08 37.82
C PHE A 468 -1.20 -1.25 38.69
N GLU A 469 -2.46 -1.21 39.14
CA GLU A 469 -3.12 -2.36 39.76
C GLU A 469 -3.20 -3.49 38.74
N PRO A 470 -2.46 -4.59 38.94
CA PRO A 470 -2.40 -5.68 37.99
C PRO A 470 -3.75 -6.34 37.71
N GLU A 471 -4.73 -6.16 38.59
CA GLU A 471 -6.06 -6.78 38.53
C GLU A 471 -6.97 -6.24 37.43
N ARG A 472 -6.63 -5.08 36.84
CA ARG A 472 -7.44 -4.42 35.79
C ARG A 472 -7.14 -4.86 34.36
N ILE A 473 -6.03 -5.55 34.11
CA ILE A 473 -5.67 -6.02 32.76
C ILE A 473 -6.57 -7.19 32.39
N ARG A 474 -7.39 -7.02 31.35
CA ARG A 474 -8.29 -8.04 30.83
C ARG A 474 -7.93 -8.44 29.42
N ASP A 475 -8.05 -9.72 29.12
CA ASP A 475 -7.93 -10.20 27.75
C ASP A 475 -9.22 -9.91 26.97
N VAL A 476 -9.13 -10.00 25.65
CA VAL A 476 -10.24 -9.69 24.76
C VAL A 476 -11.19 -10.88 24.61
N GLY A 477 -12.43 -10.55 24.30
CA GLY A 477 -13.48 -11.51 23.96
C GLY A 477 -14.39 -10.98 22.85
N GLY A 478 -15.40 -11.76 22.47
CA GLY A 478 -16.41 -11.38 21.51
C GLY A 478 -15.85 -11.04 20.12
N ARG A 479 -16.24 -9.90 19.56
CA ARG A 479 -15.90 -9.50 18.19
C ARG A 479 -14.40 -9.25 17.95
N LEU A 480 -13.69 -8.76 18.96
CA LEU A 480 -12.23 -8.59 18.88
C LEU A 480 -11.54 -9.94 18.72
N ALA A 481 -11.91 -10.90 19.56
CA ALA A 481 -11.37 -12.25 19.51
C ALA A 481 -11.74 -12.96 18.19
N LEU A 482 -12.97 -12.82 17.69
CA LEU A 482 -13.41 -13.40 16.42
C LEU A 482 -12.54 -12.95 15.25
N ALA A 483 -12.37 -11.62 15.06
CA ALA A 483 -11.56 -11.08 13.97
C ALA A 483 -10.11 -11.56 14.06
N MET A 484 -9.51 -11.53 15.25
CA MET A 484 -8.14 -11.97 15.48
C MET A 484 -7.96 -13.48 15.27
N SER A 485 -8.95 -14.31 15.69
CA SER A 485 -8.91 -15.75 15.46
C SER A 485 -8.96 -16.11 13.98
N LEU A 486 -9.84 -15.46 13.21
CA LEU A 486 -9.93 -15.70 11.77
C LEU A 486 -8.63 -15.31 11.06
N LEU A 487 -8.03 -14.16 11.39
CA LEU A 487 -6.73 -13.77 10.87
C LEU A 487 -5.63 -14.76 11.27
N ALA A 488 -5.66 -15.28 12.49
CA ALA A 488 -4.69 -16.27 12.95
C ALA A 488 -4.80 -17.58 12.15
N VAL A 489 -6.03 -18.09 11.93
CA VAL A 489 -6.26 -19.28 11.09
C VAL A 489 -5.74 -19.05 9.68
N ILE A 490 -6.07 -17.91 9.05
CA ILE A 490 -5.62 -17.61 7.69
C ILE A 490 -4.09 -17.48 7.66
N SER A 491 -3.45 -16.88 8.68
CA SER A 491 -1.99 -16.77 8.78
C SER A 491 -1.28 -18.14 8.85
N VAL A 492 -1.97 -19.18 9.29
CA VAL A 492 -1.46 -20.56 9.27
C VAL A 492 -1.67 -21.20 7.89
N VAL A 493 -2.89 -21.06 7.33
CA VAL A 493 -3.33 -21.86 6.18
C VAL A 493 -2.94 -21.25 4.83
N ALA A 494 -2.88 -19.91 4.73
CA ALA A 494 -2.75 -19.19 3.45
C ALA A 494 -1.48 -19.51 2.64
N GLY A 495 -0.47 -20.13 3.25
CA GLY A 495 0.76 -20.52 2.57
C GLY A 495 0.88 -22.01 2.24
N ILE A 496 -0.02 -22.87 2.73
CA ILE A 496 0.14 -24.33 2.65
C ILE A 496 -0.01 -24.80 1.19
N ARG A 497 1.12 -25.16 0.57
CA ARG A 497 1.19 -25.74 -0.79
C ARG A 497 0.53 -27.12 -0.91
N THR A 498 0.30 -27.82 0.20
CA THR A 498 -0.20 -29.19 0.26
C THR A 498 -1.73 -29.33 0.25
N LEU A 499 -2.47 -28.23 0.24
CA LEU A 499 -3.89 -28.28 -0.20
C LEU A 499 -4.00 -28.59 -1.72
N ARG A 500 -3.06 -29.27 -2.21
CA ARG A 500 -2.40 -29.45 -3.51
C ARG A 500 -3.10 -30.41 -4.45
N SER A 501 -4.31 -30.77 -4.28
CA SER A 501 -4.85 -31.60 -5.37
C SER A 501 -5.62 -30.81 -6.44
N ARG A 502 -6.00 -29.54 -6.17
CA ARG A 502 -6.74 -28.72 -7.15
C ARG A 502 -6.47 -27.22 -7.14
N ILE A 503 -5.78 -26.67 -6.11
CA ILE A 503 -5.48 -25.25 -6.02
C ILE A 503 -4.00 -25.11 -5.65
N ASP A 504 -3.14 -24.91 -6.66
CA ASP A 504 -1.81 -24.36 -6.41
C ASP A 504 -1.94 -22.83 -6.44
N PRO A 505 -2.00 -22.15 -5.29
CA PRO A 505 -2.18 -20.69 -5.25
C PRO A 505 -1.05 -19.96 -5.98
N ILE A 506 0.12 -20.60 -6.14
CA ILE A 506 1.25 -20.01 -6.84
C ILE A 506 1.06 -20.17 -8.35
N ALA A 507 0.62 -21.33 -8.84
CA ALA A 507 0.30 -21.52 -10.25
C ALA A 507 -0.86 -20.64 -10.70
N PHE A 508 -1.81 -20.35 -9.77
CA PHE A 508 -2.92 -19.45 -10.01
C PHE A 508 -2.47 -17.97 -10.09
N ILE A 509 -1.53 -17.54 -9.23
CA ILE A 509 -1.04 -16.16 -9.20
C ILE A 509 0.01 -15.91 -10.31
N THR A 510 0.64 -16.93 -10.85
CA THR A 510 1.64 -16.77 -11.91
C THR A 510 0.98 -16.46 -13.25
N PHE A 511 1.51 -15.46 -13.94
CA PHE A 511 1.23 -15.24 -15.34
C PHE A 511 1.49 -16.54 -16.14
N PRO A 512 0.62 -16.91 -17.09
CA PRO A 512 0.87 -18.05 -17.96
C PRO A 512 2.23 -17.88 -18.66
N GLY A 513 3.16 -18.77 -18.40
CA GLY A 513 4.47 -18.79 -19.04
C GLY A 513 5.68 -18.44 -18.17
N VAL A 514 5.51 -18.05 -16.91
CA VAL A 514 6.64 -17.93 -15.97
C VAL A 514 6.67 -19.17 -15.07
N PRO A 515 7.55 -20.15 -15.35
CA PRO A 515 7.65 -21.33 -14.50
C PRO A 515 8.14 -20.93 -13.11
N LEU A 516 7.45 -21.41 -12.08
CA LEU A 516 7.97 -21.34 -10.74
C LEU A 516 9.23 -22.18 -10.63
N PRO A 517 10.27 -21.68 -9.96
CA PRO A 517 11.37 -22.53 -9.61
C PRO A 517 10.84 -23.68 -8.75
N ASN A 518 11.22 -24.91 -9.08
CA ASN A 518 10.96 -26.06 -8.22
C ASN A 518 11.45 -25.72 -6.80
N SER A 519 10.60 -25.91 -5.79
CA SER A 519 11.02 -25.72 -4.41
C SER A 519 12.16 -26.68 -4.11
N HIS A 520 13.33 -26.14 -3.86
CA HIS A 520 14.45 -26.94 -3.48
C HIS A 520 14.39 -27.18 -1.98
N TYR A 521 14.48 -28.43 -1.53
CA TYR A 521 14.57 -28.76 -0.09
C TYR A 521 15.66 -27.95 0.61
N LEU A 522 16.75 -27.60 -0.13
CA LEU A 522 17.79 -26.72 0.37
C LEU A 522 17.28 -25.31 0.70
N ALA A 523 16.45 -24.71 -0.16
CA ALA A 523 15.90 -23.37 0.09
C ALA A 523 15.00 -23.37 1.34
N ALA A 524 14.09 -24.34 1.42
CA ALA A 524 13.22 -24.54 2.57
C ALA A 524 14.04 -24.75 3.87
N GLY A 525 15.08 -25.58 3.80
CA GLY A 525 15.99 -25.81 4.92
C GLY A 525 16.72 -24.54 5.37
N VAL A 526 17.26 -23.77 4.42
CA VAL A 526 17.96 -22.50 4.71
C VAL A 526 17.01 -21.50 5.37
N ILE A 527 15.80 -21.30 4.83
CA ILE A 527 14.81 -20.38 5.41
C ILE A 527 14.36 -20.83 6.79
N ALA A 528 14.03 -22.13 6.96
CA ALA A 528 13.61 -22.67 8.24
C ALA A 528 14.68 -22.49 9.33
N VAL A 529 15.91 -22.91 9.04
CA VAL A 529 17.03 -22.80 9.98
C VAL A 529 17.30 -21.33 10.31
N THR A 530 17.33 -20.46 9.31
CA THR A 530 17.60 -19.04 9.50
C THR A 530 16.51 -18.36 10.35
N ALA A 531 15.25 -18.62 10.08
CA ALA A 531 14.13 -18.08 10.87
C ALA A 531 14.15 -18.58 12.31
N VAL A 532 14.39 -19.88 12.51
CA VAL A 532 14.48 -20.48 13.85
C VAL A 532 15.68 -19.95 14.63
N LEU A 533 16.84 -19.81 14.00
CA LEU A 533 18.03 -19.23 14.64
C LEU A 533 17.82 -17.78 15.05
N GLY A 534 17.21 -16.94 14.19
CA GLY A 534 16.86 -15.56 14.53
C GLY A 534 15.86 -15.48 15.68
N ALA A 535 14.84 -16.34 15.67
CA ALA A 535 13.86 -16.45 16.74
C ALA A 535 14.49 -16.91 18.07
N ALA A 536 15.35 -17.93 18.01
CA ALA A 536 16.06 -18.45 19.19
C ALA A 536 17.02 -17.41 19.77
N ALA A 537 17.76 -16.70 18.93
CA ALA A 537 18.66 -15.63 19.36
C ALA A 537 17.89 -14.53 20.13
N ALA A 538 16.76 -14.07 19.55
CA ALA A 538 15.92 -13.10 20.23
C ALA A 538 15.32 -13.63 21.54
N TRP A 539 14.89 -14.88 21.56
CA TRP A 539 14.35 -15.50 22.77
C TRP A 539 15.39 -15.56 23.89
N VAL A 540 16.61 -15.98 23.58
CA VAL A 540 17.72 -16.05 24.56
C VAL A 540 18.06 -14.66 25.09
N ILE A 541 18.17 -13.67 24.20
CA ILE A 541 18.56 -12.30 24.57
C ILE A 541 17.44 -11.62 25.38
N TYR A 542 16.22 -11.64 24.90
CA TYR A 542 15.14 -10.79 25.44
C TYR A 542 14.22 -11.52 26.43
N ALA A 543 13.92 -12.80 26.22
CA ALA A 543 13.07 -13.56 27.13
C ALA A 543 13.86 -14.10 28.35
N ARG A 544 15.06 -14.65 28.11
CA ARG A 544 15.97 -15.13 29.18
C ARG A 544 16.85 -14.02 29.75
N ARG A 545 16.85 -12.82 29.13
CA ARG A 545 17.60 -11.64 29.59
C ARG A 545 19.11 -11.89 29.69
N VAL A 546 19.66 -12.66 28.78
CA VAL A 546 21.09 -12.84 28.71
C VAL A 546 21.75 -11.52 28.34
N PRO A 547 22.73 -11.03 29.13
CA PRO A 547 23.37 -9.76 28.84
C PRO A 547 24.15 -9.84 27.53
N VAL A 548 23.89 -8.95 26.62
CA VAL A 548 24.63 -8.76 25.37
C VAL A 548 25.30 -7.39 25.45
N PRO A 549 26.55 -7.26 24.96
CA PRO A 549 27.21 -5.96 24.88
C PRO A 549 26.30 -4.94 24.19
N ALA A 550 26.04 -3.83 24.85
CA ALA A 550 25.21 -2.78 24.27
C ALA A 550 25.97 -2.16 23.08
N ALA A 551 25.26 -1.98 21.97
CA ALA A 551 25.80 -1.21 20.85
C ALA A 551 26.20 0.19 21.33
N PRO A 552 27.30 0.77 20.79
CA PRO A 552 27.71 2.13 21.14
C PRO A 552 26.54 3.12 21.02
N GLN A 553 26.44 4.01 21.99
CA GLN A 553 25.29 4.94 22.08
C GLN A 553 25.02 5.73 20.78
N PRO A 554 26.05 6.26 20.06
CA PRO A 554 25.79 6.98 18.81
C PRO A 554 25.22 6.06 17.72
N LEU A 555 25.68 4.81 17.63
CA LEU A 555 25.14 3.83 16.67
C LEU A 555 23.69 3.47 17.02
N ARG A 556 23.41 3.21 18.29
CA ARG A 556 22.04 2.93 18.76
C ARG A 556 21.10 4.08 18.45
N ARG A 557 21.53 5.32 18.68
CA ARG A 557 20.75 6.52 18.37
C ARG A 557 20.53 6.65 16.85
N ALA A 558 21.56 6.53 16.04
CA ALA A 558 21.45 6.57 14.59
C ALA A 558 20.46 5.52 14.05
N MET A 559 20.52 4.28 14.57
CA MET A 559 19.59 3.22 14.16
C MET A 559 18.17 3.48 14.64
N ALA A 560 17.96 3.96 15.87
CA ALA A 560 16.65 4.27 16.42
C ALA A 560 15.98 5.46 15.68
N GLU A 561 16.77 6.42 15.21
CA GLU A 561 16.32 7.59 14.46
C GLU A 561 16.37 7.38 12.92
N GLY A 562 16.52 6.12 12.45
CA GLY A 562 16.51 5.79 11.03
C GLY A 562 17.63 6.49 10.23
N LEU A 563 18.86 6.50 10.76
CA LEU A 563 20.04 7.18 10.19
C LEU A 563 19.82 8.70 9.99
N PHE A 564 18.97 9.30 10.80
CA PHE A 564 18.61 10.74 10.74
C PHE A 564 17.97 11.17 9.41
N ILE A 565 17.47 10.24 8.60
CA ILE A 565 16.86 10.56 7.30
C ILE A 565 15.62 11.43 7.48
N ASP A 566 14.81 11.18 8.52
CA ASP A 566 13.71 12.07 8.91
C ASP A 566 14.14 13.52 9.14
N HIS A 567 15.35 13.72 9.68
CA HIS A 567 15.89 15.07 9.89
C HIS A 567 16.26 15.73 8.57
N ALA A 568 16.87 14.98 7.64
CA ALA A 568 17.19 15.48 6.30
C ALA A 568 15.93 15.87 5.51
N TYR A 569 14.86 15.08 5.60
CA TYR A 569 13.57 15.43 4.99
C TYR A 569 12.94 16.69 5.62
N ARG A 570 12.99 16.84 6.94
CA ARG A 570 12.50 18.07 7.62
C ARG A 570 13.30 19.29 7.21
N LEU A 571 14.61 19.16 7.11
CA LEU A 571 15.47 20.24 6.64
C LEU A 571 15.15 20.61 5.20
N GLY A 572 15.04 19.63 4.29
CA GLY A 572 14.64 19.83 2.91
C GLY A 572 13.26 20.49 2.78
N ALA A 573 12.28 20.06 3.56
CA ALA A 573 10.98 20.71 3.60
C ALA A 573 11.06 22.16 4.08
N ALA A 574 11.82 22.44 5.13
CA ALA A 574 11.98 23.80 5.67
C ALA A 574 12.72 24.73 4.71
N THR A 575 13.75 24.23 4.00
CA THR A 575 14.62 25.05 3.15
C THR A 575 14.14 25.18 1.71
N LEU A 576 13.39 24.19 1.20
CA LEU A 576 12.94 24.18 -0.21
C LEU A 576 11.42 24.28 -0.33
N LEU A 577 10.65 23.43 0.36
CA LEU A 577 9.20 23.38 0.15
C LEU A 577 8.47 24.58 0.77
N LEU A 578 8.81 24.99 1.98
CA LEU A 578 8.15 26.14 2.62
C LEU A 578 8.40 27.46 1.89
N PRO A 579 9.64 27.80 1.43
CA PRO A 579 9.84 28.99 0.60
C PRO A 579 9.11 28.89 -0.75
N ALA A 580 9.13 27.73 -1.40
CA ALA A 580 8.40 27.53 -2.65
C ALA A 580 6.88 27.69 -2.45
N SER A 581 6.31 27.12 -1.39
CA SER A 581 4.90 27.28 -1.04
C SER A 581 4.53 28.75 -0.77
N ARG A 582 5.41 29.51 -0.08
CA ARG A 582 5.19 30.94 0.15
C ARG A 582 5.24 31.74 -1.15
N ALA A 583 6.17 31.38 -2.05
CA ALA A 583 6.25 32.01 -3.36
C ALA A 583 5.01 31.73 -4.22
N LEU A 584 4.52 30.49 -4.22
CA LEU A 584 3.28 30.10 -4.90
C LEU A 584 2.05 30.79 -4.29
N GLY A 585 1.97 30.86 -2.96
CA GLY A 585 0.90 31.58 -2.27
C GLY A 585 0.94 33.08 -2.58
N TRP A 586 2.14 33.67 -2.71
CA TRP A 586 2.27 35.04 -3.15
C TRP A 586 1.75 35.24 -4.58
N VAL A 587 2.08 34.32 -5.49
CA VAL A 587 1.57 34.34 -6.88
C VAL A 587 0.05 34.19 -6.88
N GLU A 588 -0.50 33.26 -6.11
CA GLU A 588 -1.96 33.06 -5.99
C GLU A 588 -2.63 34.37 -5.54
N THR A 589 -2.20 34.92 -4.40
CA THR A 589 -2.85 36.11 -3.82
C THR A 589 -2.62 37.38 -4.65
N ASN A 590 -1.43 37.56 -5.23
CA ASN A 590 -1.11 38.85 -5.89
C ASN A 590 -1.31 38.81 -7.40
N VAL A 591 -1.22 37.62 -8.02
CA VAL A 591 -1.37 37.50 -9.47
C VAL A 591 -2.76 36.96 -9.84
N VAL A 592 -3.18 35.84 -9.25
CA VAL A 592 -4.45 35.20 -9.62
C VAL A 592 -5.63 35.95 -8.99
N ASP A 593 -5.66 36.09 -7.67
CA ASP A 593 -6.72 36.83 -6.97
C ASP A 593 -6.67 38.29 -7.35
N GLY A 594 -5.48 38.89 -7.43
CA GLY A 594 -5.31 40.28 -7.89
C GLY A 594 -5.84 40.52 -9.32
N ALA A 595 -5.68 39.56 -10.23
CA ALA A 595 -6.27 39.63 -11.57
C ALA A 595 -7.80 39.49 -11.53
N MET A 596 -8.33 38.60 -10.69
CA MET A 596 -9.77 38.42 -10.49
C MET A 596 -10.42 39.64 -9.85
N ASP A 597 -9.77 40.26 -8.86
CA ASP A 597 -10.19 41.50 -8.24
C ASP A 597 -10.18 42.65 -9.26
N LEU A 598 -9.17 42.72 -10.11
CA LEU A 598 -9.07 43.71 -11.18
C LEU A 598 -10.20 43.55 -12.23
N ILE A 599 -10.56 42.31 -12.55
CA ILE A 599 -11.70 41.98 -13.42
C ILE A 599 -13.01 42.39 -12.75
N ALA A 600 -13.18 42.05 -11.45
CA ALA A 600 -14.38 42.40 -10.69
C ALA A 600 -14.54 43.92 -10.51
N GLU A 601 -13.44 44.63 -10.18
CA GLU A 601 -13.43 46.11 -10.12
C GLU A 601 -13.72 46.73 -11.49
N SER A 602 -13.18 46.15 -12.58
CA SER A 602 -13.42 46.60 -13.96
C SER A 602 -14.91 46.45 -14.34
N ALA A 603 -15.51 45.30 -13.95
CA ALA A 603 -16.95 45.06 -14.19
C ALA A 603 -17.81 45.99 -13.35
N ALA A 604 -17.48 46.23 -12.09
CA ALA A 604 -18.17 47.17 -11.22
C ALA A 604 -18.04 48.62 -11.76
N PHE A 605 -16.86 48.98 -12.23
CA PHE A 605 -16.61 50.28 -12.88
C PHE A 605 -17.44 50.46 -14.16
N ALA A 606 -17.55 49.43 -15.00
CA ALA A 606 -18.36 49.44 -16.19
C ALA A 606 -19.88 49.52 -15.91
N ALA A 607 -20.32 49.04 -14.75
CA ALA A 607 -21.73 49.07 -14.32
C ALA A 607 -22.16 50.41 -13.71
N GLU A 608 -21.20 51.27 -13.29
CA GLU A 608 -21.49 52.60 -12.75
C GLU A 608 -21.55 53.67 -13.83
N PRO A 609 -22.72 54.34 -14.11
CA PRO A 609 -22.87 55.33 -15.19
C PRO A 609 -22.03 56.61 -15.01
N ARG A 610 -21.42 56.83 -13.83
CA ARG A 610 -20.65 58.05 -13.49
C ARG A 610 -19.11 57.88 -13.52
N SER A 611 -18.64 56.68 -13.84
CA SER A 611 -17.21 56.34 -13.71
C SER A 611 -16.31 56.76 -14.88
N TRP A 612 -16.90 57.28 -15.96
CA TRP A 612 -16.14 57.70 -17.17
C TRP A 612 -15.26 58.95 -17.00
N LEU A 613 -15.32 59.64 -15.85
CA LEU A 613 -14.63 60.93 -15.63
C LEU A 613 -13.30 60.85 -14.87
N SER A 614 -12.83 59.68 -14.46
CA SER A 614 -11.50 59.58 -13.79
C SER A 614 -10.45 58.91 -14.68
N GLN A 615 -9.67 59.75 -15.39
CA GLN A 615 -8.61 59.31 -16.32
C GLN A 615 -7.50 58.46 -15.65
N VAL A 616 -7.38 58.45 -14.36
CA VAL A 616 -6.35 57.66 -13.61
C VAL A 616 -6.68 56.17 -13.60
N ARG A 617 -7.92 55.77 -13.47
CA ARG A 617 -8.35 54.37 -13.44
C ARG A 617 -8.31 53.71 -14.84
N ALA A 618 -8.64 54.44 -15.90
CA ALA A 618 -8.61 53.93 -17.28
C ALA A 618 -7.16 53.52 -17.71
N ARG A 619 -6.16 54.23 -17.23
CA ARG A 619 -4.76 53.91 -17.52
C ARG A 619 -4.29 52.63 -16.81
N GLN A 620 -4.73 52.38 -15.60
CA GLN A 620 -4.43 51.14 -14.86
C GLN A 620 -5.10 49.93 -15.50
N LEU A 621 -6.35 50.07 -15.94
CA LEU A 621 -7.09 49.04 -16.69
C LEU A 621 -6.41 48.67 -18.02
N LEU A 622 -5.99 49.66 -18.77
CA LEU A 622 -5.24 49.44 -20.03
C LEU A 622 -3.91 48.73 -19.79
N ILE A 623 -3.18 49.08 -18.74
CA ILE A 623 -1.91 48.44 -18.37
C ILE A 623 -2.14 46.98 -17.94
N GLY A 624 -3.19 46.72 -17.14
CA GLY A 624 -3.55 45.35 -16.71
C GLY A 624 -3.99 44.46 -17.87
N LEU A 625 -4.83 45.00 -18.77
CA LEU A 625 -5.28 44.27 -19.96
C LEU A 625 -4.10 43.99 -20.92
N PHE A 626 -3.22 44.96 -21.11
CA PHE A 626 -2.03 44.79 -21.94
C PHE A 626 -1.07 43.78 -21.34
N ALA A 627 -0.84 43.80 -20.03
CA ALA A 627 -0.01 42.83 -19.33
C ALA A 627 -0.59 41.41 -19.41
N GLY A 628 -1.92 41.24 -19.27
CA GLY A 628 -2.63 39.97 -19.42
C GLY A 628 -2.54 39.40 -20.84
N VAL A 629 -2.70 40.25 -21.87
CA VAL A 629 -2.59 39.84 -23.27
C VAL A 629 -1.13 39.45 -23.60
N VAL A 630 -0.14 40.21 -23.10
CA VAL A 630 1.29 39.89 -23.27
C VAL A 630 1.64 38.57 -22.57
N ALA A 631 1.14 38.33 -21.34
CA ALA A 631 1.37 37.10 -20.62
C ALA A 631 0.74 35.90 -21.32
N LEU A 632 -0.52 36.02 -21.81
CA LEU A 632 -1.19 34.99 -22.62
C LEU A 632 -0.48 34.73 -23.94
N GLY A 633 0.00 35.78 -24.60
CA GLY A 633 0.80 35.69 -25.81
C GLY A 633 2.15 34.99 -25.58
N ALA A 634 2.84 35.32 -24.50
CA ALA A 634 4.09 34.66 -24.11
C ALA A 634 3.87 33.15 -23.79
N VAL A 635 2.83 32.81 -23.05
CA VAL A 635 2.46 31.43 -22.77
C VAL A 635 2.11 30.68 -24.07
N SER A 636 1.34 31.32 -24.98
CA SER A 636 0.99 30.72 -26.27
C SER A 636 2.22 30.51 -27.16
N ILE A 637 3.20 31.42 -27.15
CA ILE A 637 4.46 31.28 -27.91
C ILE A 637 5.32 30.16 -27.33
N VAL A 638 5.43 30.06 -26.01
CA VAL A 638 6.15 28.97 -25.33
C VAL A 638 5.51 27.62 -25.64
N LEU A 639 4.16 27.54 -25.60
CA LEU A 639 3.43 26.31 -25.93
C LEU A 639 3.47 25.97 -27.42
N ALA A 640 3.47 26.96 -28.32
CA ALA A 640 3.59 26.78 -29.77
C ALA A 640 5.02 26.48 -30.24
N GLY A 641 6.05 26.99 -29.53
CA GLY A 641 7.45 26.70 -29.80
C GLY A 641 7.95 25.33 -29.34
N TRP A 642 7.20 24.67 -28.50
CA TRP A 642 7.52 23.34 -27.98
C TRP A 642 7.00 22.25 -28.93
N ARG A 643 7.67 22.10 -30.10
CA ARG A 643 7.53 20.90 -30.94
C ARG A 643 8.55 19.86 -30.47
N PRO A 644 8.15 18.77 -29.83
CA PRO A 644 9.07 17.67 -29.59
C PRO A 644 9.41 17.02 -30.93
N GLY A 645 10.69 17.10 -31.35
CA GLY A 645 11.26 16.34 -32.47
C GLY A 645 11.33 14.84 -32.18
#